data_5b0034bdcebad47916ff72a6a88b52a5
#
_entry.id   5b0034bdcebad47916ff72a6a88b52a5
#
_cell.length_a   1.000
_cell.length_b   1.000
_cell.length_c   1.000
_cell.angle_alpha   90.00
_cell.angle_beta   90.00
_cell.angle_gamma   90.00
#
_symmetry.space_group_name_H-M   'P 1'
#
loop_
_entity.id
_entity.type
_entity.pdbx_description
1 polymer ?
#
loop_
_entity_poly.entity_id
_entity_poly.type
_entity_poly.pdbx_seq_one_letter_code
_entity_poly.pdbx_strand_id
1 'polypeptide(L)'
;MESAAATIVSRVTTPAEKAERQLQKQAYICYNKRCYYYVMTLCMAARQAAAVFCFSGEVRGERRILAESCMRKKELLYVIKPSQQTKESLLRILSDHKEVKYVSLMGVDLAGNDTDEKIPINIFLEDLDKFLNGSAAQTDGSSVVLPGIATLNDARVDMEVDRDVNWYVDYNYEHFDDYGNMVGTLRLPCFLIHNGDYVDSRSILKKTLTYVETELLALFKQYPHMPGLEKLNVKEIEHIIFTTATELEFWVKSPSEHSPIEALSSSQVMQEMYWQRTRGNVRTALEQSIEMLEWYGLEPEMGHKECGGVKGQIDADGHMTHINEQLEVDWKYSVGLQTADNEILARIVIKELFRLNGLDISFQAKPIPGVAGSGEHTHVGIAAKMKNGKVVNLFAPSDMDKDFLSALGYGALMGILKNYEAVNPFISATTDSFNRLKPGFEAPVCVVTSLGLAPKIPSRNRTILAGLIRDLDNPLATRIEMRSPNPYTNTYIAIAAFYLAALDGIKACVAGKYSLKQLEKEISKKTGEKGFYLEQEREYRTEEDVFEAFTAEERSHLFGEPPATVWENMQGWKKFPEKKKVIMQGNIFNEKVLHSFGEGALIRWKTELINRLIPEVRCDVISAKKLHDEKNGTAFDDAAWEKVQEVREKLAKDAVRKPCIFTQIQKGIETGDYAKASAKFLEMQELQLELHRLYHDYKQNIID
;
A
#
# COMPACT_ATOMS: atom_id res chain seq x y z
N MET A 1 -60.53 26.24 42.88
CA MET A 1 -60.67 27.67 42.57
C MET A 1 -59.29 28.27 42.70
N GLU A 2 -58.57 28.17 41.73
CA GLU A 2 -58.20 29.11 40.63
C GLU A 2 -57.75 30.48 41.12
N SER A 3 -56.53 30.74 40.99
CA SER A 3 -56.05 31.97 40.33
C SER A 3 -54.58 31.81 39.95
N ALA A 4 -54.35 31.82 38.65
CA ALA A 4 -53.10 31.74 38.00
C ALA A 4 -52.31 33.04 38.09
N ALA A 5 -51.04 32.95 38.35
CA ALA A 5 -50.08 34.04 38.05
C ALA A 5 -49.29 33.61 36.79
N ALA A 6 -49.60 34.29 35.69
CA ALA A 6 -48.87 34.12 34.42
C ALA A 6 -47.54 34.90 34.50
N THR A 7 -46.43 34.21 34.51
CA THR A 7 -45.11 34.78 34.25
C THR A 7 -44.78 34.65 32.76
N ILE A 8 -44.73 35.80 32.07
CA ILE A 8 -44.32 35.87 30.65
C ILE A 8 -42.79 35.65 30.59
N VAL A 9 -42.39 34.46 30.17
CA VAL A 9 -41.03 34.20 29.73
C VAL A 9 -40.98 34.46 28.24
N SER A 10 -40.38 35.58 27.83
CA SER A 10 -40.06 35.87 26.42
C SER A 10 -39.01 34.87 25.94
N ARG A 11 -39.46 33.83 25.23
CA ARG A 11 -38.54 32.93 24.50
C ARG A 11 -37.95 33.72 23.32
N VAL A 12 -36.65 33.96 23.36
CA VAL A 12 -35.89 34.38 22.19
C VAL A 12 -35.86 33.17 21.25
N THR A 13 -36.62 33.24 20.15
CA THR A 13 -36.58 32.21 19.10
C THR A 13 -35.26 32.38 18.34
N THR A 14 -34.51 31.28 18.25
CA THR A 14 -33.26 31.20 17.46
C THR A 14 -33.51 31.43 15.96
N PRO A 15 -32.53 31.89 15.21
CA PRO A 15 -32.64 32.04 13.74
C PRO A 15 -33.11 30.74 13.04
N ALA A 16 -32.78 29.57 13.59
CA ALA A 16 -33.19 28.28 13.08
C ALA A 16 -34.71 28.03 13.23
N GLU A 17 -35.33 28.39 14.39
CA GLU A 17 -36.77 28.27 14.62
C GLU A 17 -37.58 29.24 13.75
N LYS A 18 -37.05 30.43 13.43
CA LYS A 18 -37.67 31.36 12.47
C LYS A 18 -37.67 30.82 11.05
N ALA A 19 -36.56 30.20 10.63
CA ALA A 19 -36.43 29.59 9.30
C ALA A 19 -37.36 28.36 9.16
N GLU A 20 -37.52 27.57 10.21
CA GLU A 20 -38.42 26.41 10.23
C GLU A 20 -39.89 26.81 10.11
N ARG A 21 -40.33 27.88 10.81
CA ARG A 21 -41.69 28.43 10.68
C ARG A 21 -41.98 29.04 9.32
N GLN A 22 -40.96 29.61 8.66
CA GLN A 22 -41.07 30.17 7.32
C GLN A 22 -41.18 29.08 6.28
N LEU A 23 -40.42 28.00 6.40
CA LEU A 23 -40.50 26.80 5.57
C LEU A 23 -41.78 26.02 5.73
N GLN A 24 -42.31 25.89 6.95
CA GLN A 24 -43.60 25.27 7.20
C GLN A 24 -44.76 26.06 6.57
N LYS A 25 -44.71 27.40 6.56
CA LYS A 25 -45.71 28.23 5.86
C LYS A 25 -45.62 28.07 4.33
N GLN A 26 -44.45 27.93 3.76
CA GLN A 26 -44.25 27.70 2.33
C GLN A 26 -44.68 26.26 1.92
N ALA A 27 -44.46 25.27 2.77
CA ALA A 27 -44.93 23.89 2.54
C ALA A 27 -46.45 23.78 2.52
N TYR A 28 -47.17 24.57 3.33
CA TYR A 28 -48.62 24.58 3.37
C TYR A 28 -49.26 25.17 2.09
N ILE A 29 -48.55 26.03 1.36
CA ILE A 29 -49.00 26.63 0.11
C ILE A 29 -48.77 25.70 -1.10
N CYS A 30 -47.88 24.73 -1.00
CA CYS A 30 -47.56 23.77 -2.07
C CYS A 30 -48.34 22.47 -2.07
N TYR A 31 -49.36 22.31 -1.19
CA TYR A 31 -50.09 21.05 -1.00
C TYR A 31 -50.97 20.59 -2.16
N ASN A 32 -51.01 21.32 -3.27
CA ASN A 32 -51.96 21.03 -4.37
C ASN A 32 -51.35 20.66 -5.73
N LYS A 33 -50.07 20.26 -5.86
CA LYS A 33 -49.57 19.57 -7.07
C LYS A 33 -48.19 18.95 -6.87
N ARG A 34 -48.10 17.63 -6.96
CA ARG A 34 -46.92 16.79 -7.33
C ARG A 34 -45.48 17.20 -6.93
N CYS A 35 -45.27 18.14 -5.98
CA CYS A 35 -43.93 18.59 -5.56
C CYS A 35 -43.50 18.03 -4.20
N TYR A 36 -44.25 17.08 -3.60
CA TYR A 36 -44.00 16.61 -2.23
C TYR A 36 -42.64 15.90 -2.07
N TYR A 37 -42.21 15.15 -3.05
CA TYR A 37 -40.94 14.42 -2.97
C TYR A 37 -39.70 15.34 -3.08
N TYR A 38 -39.73 16.38 -3.87
CA TYR A 38 -38.59 17.27 -4.06
C TYR A 38 -38.37 18.20 -2.86
N VAL A 39 -39.44 18.67 -2.23
CA VAL A 39 -39.36 19.56 -1.06
C VAL A 39 -38.93 18.79 0.20
N MET A 40 -39.38 17.54 0.38
CA MET A 40 -38.92 16.67 1.50
C MET A 40 -37.43 16.31 1.36
N THR A 41 -36.94 16.05 0.17
CA THR A 41 -35.51 15.75 -0.07
C THR A 41 -34.64 16.99 0.17
N LEU A 42 -35.10 18.17 -0.24
CA LEU A 42 -34.40 19.44 0.05
C LEU A 42 -34.47 19.84 1.52
N CYS A 43 -35.59 19.60 2.21
CA CYS A 43 -35.69 19.84 3.66
C CYS A 43 -34.87 18.86 4.49
N MET A 44 -34.76 17.59 4.09
CA MET A 44 -33.85 16.63 4.71
C MET A 44 -32.38 16.98 4.47
N ALA A 45 -32.02 17.37 3.26
CA ALA A 45 -30.65 17.83 2.94
C ALA A 45 -30.29 19.13 3.68
N ALA A 46 -31.24 20.08 3.78
CA ALA A 46 -31.03 21.31 4.54
C ALA A 46 -30.97 21.08 6.06
N ARG A 47 -31.74 20.12 6.60
CA ARG A 47 -31.63 19.70 8.01
C ARG A 47 -30.33 18.96 8.29
N GLN A 48 -29.88 18.10 7.41
CA GLN A 48 -28.55 17.45 7.50
C GLN A 48 -27.43 18.47 7.37
N ALA A 49 -27.49 19.41 6.43
CA ALA A 49 -26.50 20.48 6.29
C ALA A 49 -26.48 21.44 7.49
N ALA A 50 -27.63 21.88 7.99
CA ALA A 50 -27.71 22.77 9.16
C ALA A 50 -27.30 22.07 10.47
N ALA A 51 -27.66 20.79 10.66
CA ALA A 51 -27.20 20.00 11.80
C ALA A 51 -25.69 19.73 11.74
N VAL A 52 -25.14 19.53 10.53
CA VAL A 52 -23.69 19.34 10.32
C VAL A 52 -22.91 20.64 10.55
N PHE A 53 -23.46 21.81 10.20
CA PHE A 53 -22.74 23.09 10.36
C PHE A 53 -22.78 23.69 11.77
N CYS A 54 -23.84 23.52 12.53
CA CYS A 54 -23.93 24.10 13.88
C CYS A 54 -23.39 23.21 15.01
N PHE A 55 -23.33 21.87 14.82
CA PHE A 55 -22.81 20.95 15.84
C PHE A 55 -21.35 20.50 15.58
N SER A 56 -20.81 20.74 14.40
CA SER A 56 -19.53 20.18 14.03
C SER A 56 -18.29 20.96 14.48
N GLY A 57 -18.40 22.26 14.68
CA GLY A 57 -17.24 23.11 15.01
C GLY A 57 -16.82 23.02 16.48
N GLU A 58 -17.75 23.26 17.41
CA GLU A 58 -17.44 23.26 18.86
C GLU A 58 -17.24 21.84 19.42
N VAL A 59 -18.09 20.90 19.05
CA VAL A 59 -17.97 19.49 19.49
C VAL A 59 -16.73 18.79 18.89
N ARG A 60 -16.31 19.16 17.67
CA ARG A 60 -15.03 18.68 17.12
C ARG A 60 -13.84 19.28 17.85
N GLY A 61 -13.89 20.55 18.21
CA GLY A 61 -12.84 21.23 18.96
C GLY A 61 -12.63 20.64 20.36
N GLU A 62 -13.71 20.40 21.10
CA GLU A 62 -13.64 19.77 22.43
C GLU A 62 -13.22 18.31 22.39
N ARG A 63 -13.71 17.53 21.41
CA ARG A 63 -13.28 16.13 21.20
C ARG A 63 -11.81 16.06 20.76
N ARG A 64 -11.34 17.00 19.96
CA ARG A 64 -9.93 17.09 19.56
C ARG A 64 -9.02 17.36 20.76
N ILE A 65 -9.40 18.29 21.63
CA ILE A 65 -8.64 18.61 22.86
C ILE A 65 -8.64 17.41 23.82
N LEU A 66 -9.74 16.67 23.93
CA LEU A 66 -9.83 15.45 24.72
C LEU A 66 -8.99 14.31 24.12
N ALA A 67 -9.03 14.10 22.80
CA ALA A 67 -8.18 13.13 22.10
C ALA A 67 -6.70 13.46 22.24
N GLU A 68 -6.31 14.74 22.06
CA GLU A 68 -4.92 15.20 22.25
C GLU A 68 -4.44 15.05 23.69
N SER A 69 -5.32 15.23 24.68
CA SER A 69 -5.02 15.02 26.09
C SER A 69 -4.92 13.52 26.47
N CYS A 70 -5.69 12.67 25.80
CA CYS A 70 -5.66 11.21 26.00
C CYS A 70 -4.48 10.53 25.27
N MET A 71 -4.09 11.01 24.09
CA MET A 71 -2.93 10.51 23.34
C MET A 71 -1.61 10.63 24.12
N ARG A 72 -1.53 11.51 25.12
CA ARG A 72 -0.32 11.69 25.96
C ARG A 72 -0.23 10.75 27.15
N LYS A 73 -1.13 9.78 27.27
CA LYS A 73 -1.10 8.83 28.41
C LYS A 73 -0.20 7.64 28.08
N LYS A 74 1.07 7.72 28.46
CA LYS A 74 2.00 6.56 28.52
C LYS A 74 1.47 5.36 29.32
N GLU A 75 0.38 5.54 30.01
CA GLU A 75 -0.23 4.55 30.92
C GLU A 75 -1.17 3.58 30.19
N LEU A 76 -1.52 3.83 28.91
CA LEU A 76 -2.36 2.94 28.13
C LEU A 76 -1.62 1.68 27.68
N LEU A 77 -2.36 0.61 27.44
CA LEU A 77 -1.81 -0.64 26.92
C LEU A 77 -1.70 -0.55 25.39
N TYR A 78 -0.49 -0.55 24.86
CA TYR A 78 -0.28 -0.54 23.41
C TYR A 78 -0.01 -1.93 22.85
N VAL A 79 0.81 -2.72 23.53
CA VAL A 79 1.32 -4.00 23.02
C VAL A 79 1.32 -5.06 24.11
N ILE A 80 0.94 -6.29 23.74
CA ILE A 80 1.13 -7.51 24.53
C ILE A 80 2.15 -8.38 23.81
N LYS A 81 3.35 -8.53 24.40
CA LYS A 81 4.43 -9.32 23.81
C LYS A 81 4.18 -10.82 23.92
N PRO A 82 4.77 -11.68 23.08
CA PRO A 82 4.62 -13.14 23.17
C PRO A 82 4.84 -13.72 24.57
N SER A 83 5.83 -13.23 25.30
CA SER A 83 6.10 -13.66 26.68
C SER A 83 5.01 -13.32 27.69
N GLN A 84 4.08 -12.42 27.34
CA GLN A 84 2.97 -11.98 28.19
C GLN A 84 1.63 -12.64 27.80
N GLN A 85 1.61 -13.48 26.78
CA GLN A 85 0.40 -14.11 26.24
C GLN A 85 0.06 -15.43 26.96
N THR A 86 0.28 -15.48 28.26
CA THR A 86 -0.20 -16.57 29.12
C THR A 86 -1.50 -16.18 29.78
N LYS A 87 -2.31 -17.17 30.16
CA LYS A 87 -3.63 -16.95 30.80
C LYS A 87 -3.49 -16.03 32.02
N GLU A 88 -2.53 -16.31 32.89
CA GLU A 88 -2.32 -15.55 34.13
C GLU A 88 -1.89 -14.11 33.86
N SER A 89 -0.99 -13.92 32.87
CA SER A 89 -0.53 -12.59 32.50
C SER A 89 -1.64 -11.77 31.86
N LEU A 90 -2.43 -12.37 30.96
CA LEU A 90 -3.56 -11.70 30.30
C LEU A 90 -4.63 -11.27 31.27
N LEU A 91 -5.03 -12.14 32.21
CA LEU A 91 -6.00 -11.80 33.27
C LEU A 91 -5.52 -10.60 34.07
N ARG A 92 -4.25 -10.56 34.47
CA ARG A 92 -3.67 -9.44 35.21
C ARG A 92 -3.64 -8.17 34.36
N ILE A 93 -3.03 -8.21 33.17
CA ILE A 93 -2.88 -7.04 32.30
C ILE A 93 -4.24 -6.43 31.98
N LEU A 94 -5.20 -7.23 31.54
CA LEU A 94 -6.51 -6.74 31.16
C LEU A 94 -7.39 -6.33 32.36
N SER A 95 -7.06 -6.76 33.59
CA SER A 95 -7.69 -6.22 34.80
C SER A 95 -7.23 -4.79 35.13
N ASP A 96 -5.97 -4.46 34.78
CA ASP A 96 -5.38 -3.15 35.01
C ASP A 96 -5.74 -2.15 33.89
N HIS A 97 -6.01 -2.66 32.67
CA HIS A 97 -6.30 -1.90 31.44
C HIS A 97 -7.76 -2.03 31.03
N LYS A 98 -8.64 -1.38 31.78
CA LYS A 98 -10.11 -1.45 31.57
C LYS A 98 -10.61 -0.65 30.36
N GLU A 99 -9.77 0.18 29.77
CA GLU A 99 -10.02 0.86 28.51
C GLU A 99 -10.12 -0.12 27.33
N VAL A 100 -9.50 -1.32 27.43
CA VAL A 100 -9.64 -2.37 26.43
C VAL A 100 -10.99 -3.05 26.61
N LYS A 101 -11.94 -2.75 25.74
CA LYS A 101 -13.34 -3.24 25.81
C LYS A 101 -13.63 -4.39 24.87
N TYR A 102 -12.81 -4.51 23.82
CA TYR A 102 -13.04 -5.48 22.75
C TYR A 102 -11.77 -6.26 22.41
N VAL A 103 -11.98 -7.40 21.82
CA VAL A 103 -10.96 -8.22 21.15
C VAL A 103 -11.39 -8.39 19.70
N SER A 104 -10.42 -8.44 18.78
CA SER A 104 -10.63 -8.72 17.38
C SER A 104 -9.59 -9.72 16.88
N LEU A 105 -10.02 -10.69 16.10
CA LEU A 105 -9.14 -11.66 15.47
C LEU A 105 -8.69 -11.12 14.11
N MET A 106 -7.40 -10.85 13.94
CA MET A 106 -6.84 -10.28 12.72
C MET A 106 -6.34 -11.38 11.78
N GLY A 107 -7.23 -11.96 10.99
CA GLY A 107 -6.88 -12.81 9.85
C GLY A 107 -6.61 -11.95 8.62
N VAL A 108 -5.60 -12.30 7.82
CA VAL A 108 -5.27 -11.53 6.60
C VAL A 108 -5.47 -12.40 5.37
N ASP A 109 -6.44 -12.05 4.54
CA ASP A 109 -6.76 -12.78 3.32
C ASP A 109 -5.69 -12.66 2.22
N LEU A 110 -5.88 -13.33 1.08
CA LEU A 110 -4.91 -13.30 -0.02
C LEU A 110 -4.83 -11.94 -0.74
N ALA A 111 -5.84 -11.09 -0.58
CA ALA A 111 -5.82 -9.73 -1.11
C ALA A 111 -5.14 -8.71 -0.16
N GLY A 112 -4.76 -9.14 1.05
CA GLY A 112 -4.12 -8.31 2.06
C GLY A 112 -5.10 -7.55 2.95
N ASN A 113 -6.41 -7.90 2.92
CA ASN A 113 -7.39 -7.30 3.83
C ASN A 113 -7.38 -8.03 5.17
N ASP A 114 -7.42 -7.29 6.25
CA ASP A 114 -7.54 -7.81 7.60
C ASP A 114 -8.99 -7.85 8.08
N THR A 115 -9.31 -8.84 8.91
CA THR A 115 -10.62 -8.94 9.57
C THR A 115 -10.68 -8.08 10.83
N ASP A 116 -11.86 -7.57 11.17
CA ASP A 116 -12.05 -6.68 12.33
C ASP A 116 -13.46 -6.83 12.95
N GLU A 117 -13.79 -8.01 13.46
CA GLU A 117 -14.96 -8.21 14.30
C GLU A 117 -14.72 -7.70 15.73
N LYS A 118 -15.77 -7.39 16.49
CA LYS A 118 -15.69 -6.90 17.87
C LYS A 118 -16.26 -7.92 18.86
N ILE A 119 -15.38 -8.63 19.54
CA ILE A 119 -15.75 -9.57 20.63
C ILE A 119 -15.64 -8.82 21.96
N PRO A 120 -16.70 -8.74 22.78
CA PRO A 120 -16.62 -8.13 24.11
C PRO A 120 -15.53 -8.77 24.97
N ILE A 121 -14.76 -7.96 25.69
CA ILE A 121 -13.60 -8.42 26.47
C ILE A 121 -13.96 -9.50 27.52
N ASN A 122 -15.15 -9.42 28.12
CA ASN A 122 -15.59 -10.42 29.09
C ASN A 122 -15.80 -11.80 28.46
N ILE A 123 -16.30 -11.88 27.23
CA ILE A 123 -16.45 -13.16 26.50
C ILE A 123 -15.07 -13.75 26.20
N PHE A 124 -14.12 -12.91 25.79
CA PHE A 124 -12.73 -13.35 25.59
C PHE A 124 -12.10 -13.90 26.89
N LEU A 125 -12.32 -13.23 28.02
CA LEU A 125 -11.77 -13.64 29.30
C LEU A 125 -12.40 -14.93 29.85
N GLU A 126 -13.68 -15.16 29.60
CA GLU A 126 -14.40 -16.38 29.96
C GLU A 126 -13.87 -17.60 29.21
N ASP A 127 -13.59 -17.45 27.91
CA ASP A 127 -13.16 -18.53 27.00
C ASP A 127 -11.64 -18.49 26.66
N LEU A 128 -10.82 -17.89 27.51
CA LEU A 128 -9.40 -17.61 27.25
C LEU A 128 -8.61 -18.85 26.76
N ASP A 129 -8.86 -20.02 27.35
CA ASP A 129 -8.20 -21.27 26.97
C ASP A 129 -8.53 -21.69 25.52
N LYS A 130 -9.77 -21.40 25.05
CA LYS A 130 -10.17 -21.66 23.67
C LYS A 130 -9.43 -20.74 22.69
N PHE A 131 -9.30 -19.45 23.02
CA PHE A 131 -8.55 -18.50 22.19
C PHE A 131 -7.06 -18.78 22.15
N LEU A 132 -6.48 -19.27 23.24
CA LEU A 132 -5.06 -19.54 23.33
C LEU A 132 -4.60 -20.89 22.75
N ASN A 133 -5.50 -21.88 22.68
CA ASN A 133 -5.11 -23.28 22.41
C ASN A 133 -5.95 -23.96 21.32
N GLY A 134 -6.73 -23.22 20.55
CA GLY A 134 -7.57 -23.84 19.52
C GLY A 134 -8.11 -22.86 18.48
N SER A 135 -9.10 -23.32 17.72
CA SER A 135 -9.85 -22.46 16.82
C SER A 135 -10.64 -21.47 17.65
N ALA A 136 -10.15 -20.24 17.67
CA ALA A 136 -10.68 -19.17 18.51
C ALA A 136 -12.10 -18.78 18.11
N ALA A 137 -12.34 -18.67 16.81
CA ALA A 137 -13.63 -18.36 16.21
C ALA A 137 -13.73 -18.96 14.81
N GLN A 138 -14.90 -18.79 14.21
CA GLN A 138 -15.14 -19.10 12.80
C GLN A 138 -15.59 -17.82 12.10
N THR A 139 -15.08 -17.59 10.88
CA THR A 139 -15.63 -16.62 9.96
C THR A 139 -16.27 -17.32 8.78
N ASP A 140 -17.03 -16.58 8.00
CA ASP A 140 -17.61 -17.03 6.76
C ASP A 140 -16.67 -16.73 5.59
N GLY A 141 -16.60 -17.63 4.60
CA GLY A 141 -15.80 -17.41 3.40
C GLY A 141 -16.20 -16.20 2.56
N SER A 142 -17.36 -15.59 2.83
CA SER A 142 -17.76 -14.31 2.25
C SER A 142 -17.11 -13.10 2.92
N SER A 143 -16.55 -13.29 4.12
CA SER A 143 -15.86 -12.22 4.87
C SER A 143 -14.40 -12.03 4.47
N VAL A 144 -13.85 -12.93 3.65
CA VAL A 144 -12.44 -12.96 3.26
C VAL A 144 -12.30 -13.24 1.76
N VAL A 145 -11.33 -12.63 1.09
CA VAL A 145 -11.10 -12.81 -0.34
C VAL A 145 -10.27 -14.08 -0.57
N LEU A 146 -10.97 -15.20 -0.69
CA LEU A 146 -10.42 -16.53 -0.95
C LEU A 146 -11.15 -17.22 -2.12
N PRO A 147 -11.18 -16.64 -3.35
CA PRO A 147 -11.90 -17.20 -4.49
C PRO A 147 -11.46 -18.64 -4.79
N GLY A 148 -12.42 -19.55 -5.00
CA GLY A 148 -12.13 -20.96 -5.28
C GLY A 148 -11.54 -21.77 -4.11
N ILE A 149 -11.30 -21.13 -2.95
CA ILE A 149 -10.92 -21.80 -1.70
C ILE A 149 -12.16 -21.90 -0.81
N ALA A 150 -12.67 -20.79 -0.31
CA ALA A 150 -13.92 -20.74 0.42
C ALA A 150 -15.07 -20.32 -0.52
N THR A 151 -16.21 -21.02 -0.45
CA THR A 151 -17.38 -20.77 -1.30
C THR A 151 -18.65 -20.72 -0.45
N LEU A 152 -19.77 -20.23 -1.00
CA LEU A 152 -21.06 -20.18 -0.27
C LEU A 152 -21.55 -21.54 0.23
N ASN A 153 -21.15 -22.63 -0.42
CA ASN A 153 -21.52 -23.99 -0.02
C ASN A 153 -20.48 -24.65 0.91
N ASP A 154 -19.32 -24.05 1.05
CA ASP A 154 -18.20 -24.50 1.88
C ASP A 154 -17.52 -23.25 2.45
N ALA A 155 -18.29 -22.52 3.28
CA ALA A 155 -17.97 -21.16 3.71
C ALA A 155 -17.21 -21.10 5.04
N ARG A 156 -17.10 -22.23 5.76
CA ARG A 156 -16.47 -22.22 7.09
C ARG A 156 -14.97 -21.98 6.99
N VAL A 157 -14.49 -20.93 7.67
CA VAL A 157 -13.06 -20.62 7.87
C VAL A 157 -12.82 -20.53 9.38
N ASP A 158 -11.96 -21.40 9.90
CA ASP A 158 -11.54 -21.38 11.31
C ASP A 158 -10.38 -20.39 11.49
N MET A 159 -10.31 -19.72 12.65
CA MET A 159 -9.29 -18.75 12.99
C MET A 159 -8.46 -19.24 14.19
N GLU A 160 -7.15 -19.32 14.02
CA GLU A 160 -6.19 -19.73 15.04
C GLU A 160 -5.26 -18.56 15.41
N VAL A 161 -5.19 -18.19 16.68
CA VAL A 161 -4.40 -17.07 17.17
C VAL A 161 -2.91 -17.37 17.07
N ASP A 162 -2.14 -16.44 16.49
CA ASP A 162 -0.68 -16.49 16.46
C ASP A 162 -0.11 -15.90 17.76
N ARG A 163 0.62 -16.72 18.53
CA ARG A 163 1.23 -16.35 19.80
C ARG A 163 2.75 -16.04 19.68
N ASP A 164 3.29 -16.12 18.48
CA ASP A 164 4.70 -15.88 18.22
C ASP A 164 4.99 -14.41 17.88
N VAL A 165 3.95 -13.56 17.76
CA VAL A 165 4.01 -12.15 17.41
C VAL A 165 3.40 -11.27 18.50
N ASN A 166 3.68 -9.97 18.45
CA ASN A 166 3.03 -9.00 19.32
C ASN A 166 1.54 -8.88 18.99
N TRP A 167 0.69 -8.77 20.00
CA TRP A 167 -0.67 -8.30 19.88
C TRP A 167 -0.71 -6.83 20.22
N TYR A 168 -1.57 -6.05 19.58
CA TYR A 168 -1.63 -4.61 19.79
C TYR A 168 -3.06 -4.13 20.05
N VAL A 169 -3.20 -3.01 20.73
CA VAL A 169 -4.49 -2.39 21.02
C VAL A 169 -4.76 -1.28 20.01
N ASP A 170 -5.77 -1.47 19.17
CA ASP A 170 -6.28 -0.45 18.25
C ASP A 170 -7.28 0.44 19.00
N TYR A 171 -6.93 1.73 19.15
CA TYR A 171 -7.74 2.70 19.87
C TYR A 171 -8.72 3.45 18.96
N ASN A 172 -9.98 3.51 19.38
CA ASN A 172 -10.96 4.38 18.74
C ASN A 172 -10.88 5.80 19.35
N TYR A 173 -10.29 6.71 18.62
CA TYR A 173 -10.07 8.09 19.05
C TYR A 173 -11.33 8.95 19.16
N GLU A 174 -12.50 8.41 18.81
CA GLU A 174 -13.81 9.05 18.92
C GLU A 174 -14.73 8.40 19.95
N HIS A 175 -14.29 7.28 20.56
CA HIS A 175 -15.03 6.55 21.56
C HIS A 175 -14.27 6.54 22.89
N PHE A 176 -14.87 7.13 23.94
CA PHE A 176 -14.25 7.24 25.25
C PHE A 176 -15.06 6.46 26.30
N ASP A 177 -14.36 5.87 27.26
CA ASP A 177 -14.97 5.24 28.43
C ASP A 177 -15.42 6.29 29.46
N ASP A 178 -16.09 5.83 30.54
CA ASP A 178 -16.58 6.70 31.61
C ASP A 178 -15.44 7.46 32.36
N TYR A 179 -14.20 7.06 32.18
CA TYR A 179 -13.03 7.69 32.78
C TYR A 179 -12.29 8.64 31.82
N GLY A 180 -12.80 8.79 30.60
CA GLY A 180 -12.21 9.63 29.57
C GLY A 180 -10.98 9.00 28.88
N ASN A 181 -10.80 7.68 28.94
CA ASN A 181 -9.80 6.98 28.14
C ASN A 181 -10.42 6.54 26.82
N MET A 182 -9.60 6.54 25.75
CA MET A 182 -10.01 5.98 24.47
C MET A 182 -10.31 4.48 24.62
N VAL A 183 -11.40 4.03 24.00
CA VAL A 183 -11.77 2.62 24.01
C VAL A 183 -10.89 1.85 23.05
N GLY A 184 -10.23 0.82 23.57
CA GLY A 184 -9.32 -0.05 22.85
C GLY A 184 -9.94 -1.37 22.40
N THR A 185 -9.51 -1.85 21.24
CA THR A 185 -9.72 -3.21 20.74
C THR A 185 -8.39 -3.94 20.70
N LEU A 186 -8.24 -5.00 21.47
CA LEU A 186 -7.05 -5.85 21.40
C LEU A 186 -7.11 -6.69 20.13
N ARG A 187 -6.18 -6.43 19.19
CA ARG A 187 -6.06 -7.14 17.92
C ARG A 187 -5.14 -8.35 18.09
N LEU A 188 -5.66 -9.53 17.78
CA LEU A 188 -4.93 -10.79 17.85
C LEU A 188 -4.67 -11.29 16.42
N PRO A 189 -3.42 -11.22 15.93
CA PRO A 189 -3.07 -11.81 14.65
C PRO A 189 -3.40 -13.30 14.61
N CYS A 190 -4.07 -13.74 13.52
CA CYS A 190 -4.59 -15.10 13.37
C CYS A 190 -4.21 -15.70 12.03
N PHE A 191 -4.20 -17.02 11.98
CA PHE A 191 -4.19 -17.81 10.75
C PHE A 191 -5.62 -18.19 10.36
N LEU A 192 -5.90 -18.22 9.05
CA LEU A 192 -7.16 -18.69 8.49
C LEU A 192 -7.00 -20.14 8.02
N ILE A 193 -7.90 -21.01 8.49
CA ILE A 193 -7.88 -22.44 8.21
C ILE A 193 -9.19 -22.84 7.51
N HIS A 194 -9.08 -23.40 6.32
CA HIS A 194 -10.22 -23.93 5.57
C HIS A 194 -10.04 -25.42 5.32
N ASN A 195 -10.95 -26.25 5.81
CA ASN A 195 -10.90 -27.71 5.71
C ASN A 195 -9.57 -28.33 6.21
N GLY A 196 -8.97 -27.74 7.24
CA GLY A 196 -7.71 -28.19 7.83
C GLY A 196 -6.45 -27.62 7.16
N ASP A 197 -6.58 -26.89 6.05
CA ASP A 197 -5.47 -26.22 5.37
C ASP A 197 -5.37 -24.75 5.76
N TYR A 198 -4.16 -24.30 6.08
CA TYR A 198 -3.87 -22.86 6.24
C TYR A 198 -3.85 -22.17 4.88
N VAL A 199 -4.71 -21.15 4.71
CA VAL A 199 -5.01 -20.56 3.38
C VAL A 199 -4.80 -19.05 3.30
N ASP A 200 -4.31 -18.43 4.36
CA ASP A 200 -4.13 -16.99 4.51
C ASP A 200 -2.71 -16.52 4.20
N SER A 201 -2.55 -15.20 4.09
CA SER A 201 -1.27 -14.56 3.77
C SER A 201 -0.22 -14.76 4.87
N ARG A 202 -0.64 -14.75 6.15
CA ARG A 202 0.26 -14.94 7.29
C ARG A 202 0.84 -16.34 7.29
N SER A 203 0.00 -17.35 7.08
CA SER A 203 0.43 -18.76 7.02
C SER A 203 1.36 -19.05 5.85
N ILE A 204 1.15 -18.39 4.70
CA ILE A 204 2.05 -18.47 3.53
C ILE A 204 3.44 -17.97 3.92
N LEU A 205 3.54 -16.81 4.57
CA LEU A 205 4.82 -16.27 5.02
C LEU A 205 5.48 -17.19 6.07
N LYS A 206 4.74 -17.64 7.10
CA LYS A 206 5.26 -18.55 8.14
C LYS A 206 5.83 -19.83 7.53
N LYS A 207 5.07 -20.48 6.64
CA LYS A 207 5.53 -21.67 5.91
C LYS A 207 6.77 -21.40 5.07
N THR A 208 6.82 -20.24 4.41
CA THR A 208 7.99 -19.83 3.60
C THR A 208 9.24 -19.71 4.45
N LEU A 209 9.18 -18.98 5.56
CA LEU A 209 10.34 -18.75 6.41
C LEU A 209 10.86 -20.06 6.99
N THR A 210 9.97 -20.95 7.46
CA THR A 210 10.32 -22.28 7.95
C THR A 210 10.97 -23.16 6.86
N TYR A 211 10.42 -23.13 5.66
CA TYR A 211 10.96 -23.87 4.52
C TYR A 211 12.34 -23.36 4.13
N VAL A 212 12.49 -22.06 3.96
CA VAL A 212 13.76 -21.44 3.56
C VAL A 212 14.85 -21.66 4.62
N GLU A 213 14.53 -21.57 5.91
CA GLU A 213 15.46 -21.90 6.99
C GLU A 213 15.92 -23.35 6.91
N THR A 214 14.99 -24.29 6.74
CA THR A 214 15.28 -25.73 6.61
C THR A 214 16.23 -26.01 5.45
N GLU A 215 15.96 -25.43 4.30
CA GLU A 215 16.74 -25.60 3.08
C GLU A 215 18.14 -24.93 3.21
N LEU A 216 18.24 -23.74 3.82
CA LEU A 216 19.52 -23.09 4.08
C LEU A 216 20.39 -23.91 5.05
N LEU A 217 19.82 -24.41 6.14
CA LEU A 217 20.55 -25.24 7.09
C LEU A 217 21.01 -26.56 6.45
N ALA A 218 20.21 -27.16 5.57
CA ALA A 218 20.62 -28.34 4.79
C ALA A 218 21.75 -28.01 3.81
N LEU A 219 21.64 -26.87 3.10
CA LEU A 219 22.66 -26.39 2.18
C LEU A 219 24.00 -26.13 2.91
N PHE A 220 23.97 -25.53 4.10
CA PHE A 220 25.17 -25.22 4.89
C PHE A 220 25.86 -26.49 5.41
N LYS A 221 25.11 -27.53 5.74
CA LYS A 221 25.69 -28.85 6.07
C LYS A 221 26.44 -29.47 4.89
N GLN A 222 25.89 -29.31 3.69
CA GLN A 222 26.47 -29.86 2.47
C GLN A 222 27.67 -29.01 1.97
N TYR A 223 27.61 -27.68 2.16
CA TYR A 223 28.59 -26.71 1.70
C TYR A 223 29.04 -25.79 2.86
N PRO A 224 29.86 -26.30 3.81
CA PRO A 224 30.21 -25.54 5.01
C PRO A 224 31.17 -24.37 4.77
N HIS A 225 31.81 -24.31 3.60
CA HIS A 225 32.73 -23.24 3.22
C HIS A 225 32.13 -22.45 2.06
N MET A 226 31.64 -21.26 2.36
CA MET A 226 30.99 -20.39 1.40
C MET A 226 31.83 -19.13 1.17
N PRO A 227 32.10 -18.75 -0.08
CA PRO A 227 32.83 -17.53 -0.40
C PRO A 227 32.19 -16.29 0.23
N GLY A 228 33.03 -15.45 0.83
CA GLY A 228 32.60 -14.28 1.57
C GLY A 228 32.10 -14.54 3.00
N LEU A 229 32.03 -15.80 3.43
CA LEU A 229 31.60 -16.19 4.78
C LEU A 229 32.60 -17.15 5.44
N GLU A 230 33.89 -16.98 5.17
CA GLU A 230 34.98 -17.85 5.60
C GLU A 230 35.09 -17.93 7.14
N LYS A 231 34.62 -16.91 7.84
CA LYS A 231 34.63 -16.84 9.32
C LYS A 231 33.37 -17.46 9.96
N LEU A 232 32.39 -17.87 9.16
CA LEU A 232 31.14 -18.47 9.65
C LEU A 232 31.36 -19.94 10.00
N ASN A 233 31.16 -20.30 11.28
CA ASN A 233 31.09 -21.70 11.66
C ASN A 233 29.64 -22.18 11.59
N VAL A 234 29.30 -22.88 10.50
CA VAL A 234 27.93 -23.34 10.24
C VAL A 234 27.39 -24.31 11.33
N LYS A 235 28.27 -25.00 12.08
CA LYS A 235 27.86 -25.91 13.16
C LYS A 235 27.38 -25.16 14.43
N GLU A 236 27.75 -23.89 14.53
CA GLU A 236 27.37 -23.04 15.63
C GLU A 236 26.14 -22.17 15.33
N ILE A 237 25.51 -22.32 14.18
CA ILE A 237 24.25 -21.67 13.87
C ILE A 237 23.15 -22.29 14.74
N GLU A 238 22.43 -21.45 15.48
CA GLU A 238 21.26 -21.81 16.28
C GLU A 238 20.01 -21.82 15.41
N HIS A 239 19.75 -20.70 14.71
CA HIS A 239 18.67 -20.55 13.73
C HIS A 239 18.96 -19.41 12.73
N ILE A 240 18.17 -19.35 11.67
CA ILE A 240 18.23 -18.29 10.65
C ILE A 240 17.23 -17.20 11.03
N ILE A 241 17.66 -15.95 10.91
CA ILE A 241 16.83 -14.75 11.10
C ILE A 241 16.56 -14.12 9.74
N PHE A 242 15.29 -13.92 9.42
CA PHE A 242 14.85 -13.19 8.24
C PHE A 242 14.49 -11.78 8.64
N THR A 243 15.37 -10.82 8.33
CA THR A 243 15.20 -9.41 8.67
C THR A 243 14.50 -8.69 7.52
N THR A 244 13.42 -7.99 7.83
CA THR A 244 12.65 -7.25 6.84
C THR A 244 12.21 -5.91 7.42
N ALA A 245 12.24 -4.87 6.61
CA ALA A 245 11.70 -3.55 6.93
C ALA A 245 10.90 -3.03 5.75
N THR A 246 9.94 -2.16 6.00
CA THR A 246 9.19 -1.41 5.00
C THR A 246 9.35 0.08 5.25
N GLU A 247 9.35 0.87 4.17
CA GLU A 247 9.28 2.32 4.16
C GLU A 247 7.92 2.68 3.57
N LEU A 248 7.12 3.50 4.24
CA LEU A 248 5.74 3.76 3.84
C LEU A 248 5.57 5.19 3.34
N GLU A 249 5.41 5.34 2.02
CA GLU A 249 5.09 6.62 1.40
C GLU A 249 3.57 6.80 1.26
N PHE A 250 3.10 8.04 1.39
CA PHE A 250 1.69 8.37 1.21
C PHE A 250 1.49 9.85 0.86
N TRP A 251 0.35 10.14 0.22
CA TRP A 251 -0.06 11.49 -0.10
C TRP A 251 -1.06 12.03 0.91
N VAL A 252 -0.83 13.24 1.36
CA VAL A 252 -1.67 13.99 2.30
C VAL A 252 -2.39 15.09 1.56
N LYS A 253 -3.71 15.15 1.73
CA LYS A 253 -4.58 16.20 1.22
C LYS A 253 -4.97 17.14 2.36
N SER A 254 -4.55 18.41 2.26
CA SER A 254 -4.88 19.48 3.21
C SER A 254 -5.95 20.38 2.63
N PRO A 255 -7.04 20.71 3.37
CA PRO A 255 -8.02 21.72 2.95
C PRO A 255 -7.36 23.10 2.75
N SER A 256 -7.87 23.90 1.79
CA SER A 256 -7.31 25.21 1.44
C SER A 256 -7.23 26.20 2.60
N GLU A 257 -8.19 26.13 3.53
CA GLU A 257 -8.29 27.00 4.69
C GLU A 257 -7.10 26.88 5.66
N HIS A 258 -6.35 25.78 5.59
CA HIS A 258 -5.23 25.47 6.49
C HIS A 258 -3.90 25.34 5.76
N SER A 259 -3.87 25.62 4.47
CA SER A 259 -2.69 25.39 3.63
C SER A 259 -1.90 26.68 3.42
N PRO A 260 -0.59 26.70 3.72
CA PRO A 260 0.25 27.86 3.45
C PRO A 260 0.47 27.99 1.95
N ILE A 261 -0.18 28.98 1.32
CA ILE A 261 -0.03 29.31 -0.12
C ILE A 261 1.45 29.53 -0.49
N GLU A 262 2.24 30.04 0.44
CA GLU A 262 3.68 30.26 0.28
C GLU A 262 4.46 28.95 0.00
N ALA A 263 3.94 27.79 0.42
CA ALA A 263 4.55 26.49 0.13
C ALA A 263 4.42 26.10 -1.34
N LEU A 264 3.45 26.67 -2.07
CA LEU A 264 3.24 26.38 -3.49
C LEU A 264 4.25 27.06 -4.41
N SER A 265 4.69 28.27 -4.07
CA SER A 265 5.46 29.12 -4.99
C SER A 265 6.90 28.63 -5.23
N SER A 266 7.55 28.04 -4.24
CA SER A 266 8.92 27.51 -4.39
C SER A 266 8.96 26.06 -4.83
N SER A 267 7.95 25.26 -4.45
CA SER A 267 7.93 23.83 -4.72
C SER A 267 7.45 23.44 -6.13
N GLN A 268 6.68 24.32 -6.80
CA GLN A 268 6.24 24.08 -8.18
C GLN A 268 7.38 24.24 -9.21
N VAL A 269 8.42 24.98 -8.87
CA VAL A 269 9.58 25.23 -9.73
C VAL A 269 10.71 24.23 -9.46
N MET A 270 10.82 23.73 -8.22
CA MET A 270 11.81 22.74 -7.82
C MET A 270 11.07 21.44 -7.43
N GLN A 271 11.16 20.43 -8.25
CA GLN A 271 10.51 19.14 -7.99
C GLN A 271 11.07 18.38 -6.77
N GLU A 272 12.18 18.86 -6.23
CA GLU A 272 12.87 18.24 -5.10
C GLU A 272 12.42 18.87 -3.79
N MET A 273 11.40 18.27 -3.16
CA MET A 273 10.93 18.66 -1.81
C MET A 273 11.47 17.75 -0.69
N TYR A 274 12.36 16.85 -1.04
CA TYR A 274 12.92 15.85 -0.11
C TYR A 274 13.50 16.53 1.14
N TRP A 275 13.00 16.13 2.30
CA TRP A 275 13.34 16.69 3.63
C TRP A 275 13.01 18.17 3.87
N GLN A 276 12.19 18.78 3.05
CA GLN A 276 11.71 20.11 3.38
C GLN A 276 10.81 20.12 4.61
N ARG A 277 10.82 21.25 5.30
CA ARG A 277 10.10 21.40 6.57
C ARG A 277 8.59 21.20 6.40
N THR A 278 8.02 20.25 7.13
CA THR A 278 6.58 20.12 7.34
C THR A 278 6.04 21.27 8.18
N ARG A 279 4.76 21.66 7.99
CA ARG A 279 4.13 22.81 8.66
C ARG A 279 2.69 22.48 9.09
N GLY A 280 2.17 23.25 10.04
CA GLY A 280 0.77 23.19 10.44
C GLY A 280 0.31 21.81 10.88
N ASN A 281 -0.90 21.44 10.47
CA ASN A 281 -1.52 20.16 10.84
C ASN A 281 -0.76 18.95 10.28
N VAL A 282 -0.14 19.07 9.10
CA VAL A 282 0.69 18.01 8.51
C VAL A 282 1.87 17.68 9.41
N ARG A 283 2.57 18.72 9.92
CA ARG A 283 3.65 18.53 10.88
C ARG A 283 3.16 17.86 12.17
N THR A 284 2.06 18.33 12.73
CA THR A 284 1.50 17.79 13.97
C THR A 284 1.13 16.31 13.80
N ALA A 285 0.43 15.97 12.72
CA ALA A 285 0.04 14.58 12.44
C ALA A 285 1.24 13.66 12.24
N LEU A 286 2.28 14.13 11.54
CA LEU A 286 3.50 13.37 11.32
C LEU A 286 4.24 13.11 12.64
N GLU A 287 4.46 14.15 13.46
CA GLU A 287 5.13 14.03 14.76
C GLU A 287 4.34 13.08 15.70
N GLN A 288 3.01 13.19 15.73
CA GLN A 288 2.15 12.30 16.51
C GLN A 288 2.22 10.85 15.99
N SER A 289 2.31 10.65 14.68
CA SER A 289 2.44 9.31 14.08
C SER A 289 3.74 8.64 14.51
N ILE A 290 4.87 9.35 14.46
CA ILE A 290 6.17 8.85 14.90
C ILE A 290 6.13 8.49 16.39
N GLU A 291 5.62 9.38 17.25
CA GLU A 291 5.50 9.13 18.69
C GLU A 291 4.63 7.92 18.99
N MET A 292 3.51 7.78 18.29
CA MET A 292 2.59 6.65 18.49
C MET A 292 3.23 5.33 18.04
N LEU A 293 3.91 5.29 16.91
CA LEU A 293 4.62 4.10 16.43
C LEU A 293 5.74 3.67 17.38
N GLU A 294 6.40 4.62 18.06
CA GLU A 294 7.37 4.33 19.13
C GLU A 294 6.70 3.63 20.33
N TRP A 295 5.50 4.09 20.75
CA TRP A 295 4.76 3.44 21.85
C TRP A 295 4.30 2.02 21.50
N TYR A 296 3.97 1.78 20.24
CA TYR A 296 3.71 0.43 19.75
C TYR A 296 4.98 -0.43 19.58
N GLY A 297 6.17 0.14 19.75
CA GLY A 297 7.43 -0.57 19.68
C GLY A 297 7.95 -0.87 18.29
N LEU A 298 7.52 -0.09 17.27
CA LEU A 298 8.04 -0.21 15.91
C LEU A 298 9.43 0.40 15.75
N GLU A 299 9.89 1.21 16.71
CA GLU A 299 11.16 1.93 16.65
C GLU A 299 11.31 2.75 15.35
N PRO A 300 10.44 3.78 15.15
CA PRO A 300 10.51 4.62 13.96
C PRO A 300 11.89 5.30 13.86
N GLU A 301 12.44 5.36 12.66
CA GLU A 301 13.73 5.96 12.39
C GLU A 301 13.57 7.37 11.85
N MET A 302 12.59 7.60 10.97
CA MET A 302 12.39 8.89 10.32
C MET A 302 10.95 9.09 9.86
N GLY A 303 10.57 10.36 9.71
CA GLY A 303 9.36 10.78 8.99
C GLY A 303 9.62 12.14 8.34
N HIS A 304 9.40 12.25 7.04
CA HIS A 304 9.79 13.43 6.27
C HIS A 304 8.91 13.65 5.03
N LYS A 305 9.12 14.79 4.35
CA LYS A 305 8.58 15.02 3.00
C LYS A 305 9.36 14.22 1.98
N GLU A 306 8.62 13.62 1.04
CA GLU A 306 9.17 12.86 -0.06
C GLU A 306 9.20 13.68 -1.36
N CYS A 307 9.89 13.16 -2.41
CA CYS A 307 10.19 13.89 -3.65
C CYS A 307 8.99 14.18 -4.56
N GLY A 308 7.79 13.70 -4.23
CA GLY A 308 6.56 13.98 -4.97
C GLY A 308 6.13 15.45 -4.98
N GLY A 309 6.71 16.26 -4.13
CA GLY A 309 6.50 17.70 -4.05
C GLY A 309 5.17 18.10 -3.45
N VAL A 310 4.73 19.31 -3.77
CA VAL A 310 3.47 19.89 -3.35
C VAL A 310 2.63 20.26 -4.56
N LYS A 311 1.38 19.82 -4.60
CA LYS A 311 0.41 20.12 -5.66
C LYS A 311 -0.80 20.83 -5.10
N GLY A 312 -1.06 22.06 -5.57
CA GLY A 312 -2.33 22.74 -5.35
C GLY A 312 -3.37 22.26 -6.36
N GLN A 313 -4.61 22.06 -5.93
CA GLN A 313 -5.75 21.89 -6.83
C GLN A 313 -6.61 23.15 -6.85
N ILE A 314 -6.91 23.60 -8.06
CA ILE A 314 -7.69 24.80 -8.32
C ILE A 314 -9.02 24.36 -8.92
N ASP A 315 -10.13 24.92 -8.46
CA ASP A 315 -11.46 24.68 -9.00
C ASP A 315 -11.68 25.42 -10.34
N ALA A 316 -12.88 25.28 -10.91
CA ALA A 316 -13.23 25.93 -12.17
C ALA A 316 -13.24 27.47 -12.09
N ASP A 317 -13.42 28.02 -10.90
CA ASP A 317 -13.49 29.47 -10.63
C ASP A 317 -12.13 30.05 -10.26
N GLY A 318 -11.06 29.25 -10.31
CA GLY A 318 -9.69 29.68 -10.02
C GLY A 318 -9.31 29.69 -8.53
N HIS A 319 -10.16 29.17 -7.64
CA HIS A 319 -9.87 29.09 -6.23
C HIS A 319 -9.15 27.79 -5.88
N MET A 320 -8.16 27.87 -5.01
CA MET A 320 -7.48 26.69 -4.50
C MET A 320 -8.37 25.93 -3.53
N THR A 321 -8.66 24.67 -3.83
CA THR A 321 -9.52 23.80 -3.01
C THR A 321 -8.75 23.00 -1.97
N HIS A 322 -7.55 22.58 -2.30
CA HIS A 322 -6.67 21.85 -1.38
C HIS A 322 -5.23 21.78 -1.89
N ILE A 323 -4.34 21.41 -1.00
CA ILE A 323 -2.93 21.12 -1.29
C ILE A 323 -2.68 19.64 -1.00
N ASN A 324 -1.90 18.99 -1.86
CA ASN A 324 -1.40 17.64 -1.66
C ASN A 324 0.11 17.69 -1.43
N GLU A 325 0.59 16.94 -0.43
CA GLU A 325 2.00 16.78 -0.08
C GLU A 325 2.32 15.30 0.04
N GLN A 326 3.50 14.87 -0.42
CA GLN A 326 3.95 13.49 -0.22
C GLN A 326 4.83 13.38 1.01
N LEU A 327 4.58 12.37 1.84
CA LEU A 327 5.33 12.06 3.06
C LEU A 327 5.76 10.60 3.03
N GLU A 328 6.79 10.33 3.83
CA GLU A 328 7.30 8.99 4.12
C GLU A 328 7.52 8.83 5.62
N VAL A 329 7.24 7.64 6.12
CA VAL A 329 7.56 7.21 7.49
C VAL A 329 8.22 5.83 7.41
N ASP A 330 9.37 5.70 8.05
CA ASP A 330 10.12 4.47 8.14
C ASP A 330 10.38 4.04 9.59
N TRP A 331 10.66 2.76 9.78
CA TRP A 331 10.93 2.15 11.09
C TRP A 331 11.91 0.98 10.95
N LYS A 332 12.53 0.61 12.06
CA LYS A 332 13.50 -0.48 12.09
C LYS A 332 12.89 -1.80 11.63
N TYR A 333 13.78 -2.66 11.13
CA TYR A 333 13.42 -4.00 10.72
C TYR A 333 12.81 -4.82 11.87
N SER A 334 11.93 -5.72 11.51
CA SER A 334 11.43 -6.77 12.38
C SER A 334 11.77 -8.15 11.80
N VAL A 335 11.44 -9.21 12.53
CA VAL A 335 11.70 -10.56 12.08
C VAL A 335 10.40 -11.30 11.74
N GLY A 336 10.44 -12.06 10.68
CA GLY A 336 9.36 -12.94 10.29
C GLY A 336 8.03 -12.21 10.02
N LEU A 337 6.95 -12.71 10.63
CA LEU A 337 5.59 -12.18 10.47
C LEU A 337 5.41 -10.78 11.05
N GLN A 338 6.16 -10.45 12.10
CA GLN A 338 6.02 -9.19 12.81
C GLN A 338 6.19 -7.97 11.89
N THR A 339 7.05 -8.04 10.85
CA THR A 339 7.24 -6.95 9.89
C THR A 339 5.93 -6.58 9.18
N ALA A 340 5.23 -7.59 8.66
CA ALA A 340 3.99 -7.35 7.92
C ALA A 340 2.82 -6.99 8.87
N ASP A 341 2.82 -7.49 10.11
CA ASP A 341 1.88 -7.05 11.14
C ASP A 341 2.10 -5.57 11.52
N ASN A 342 3.35 -5.15 11.63
CA ASN A 342 3.72 -3.75 11.89
C ASN A 342 3.29 -2.83 10.75
N GLU A 343 3.39 -3.27 9.49
CA GLU A 343 2.93 -2.52 8.32
C GLU A 343 1.42 -2.22 8.38
N ILE A 344 0.59 -3.23 8.69
CA ILE A 344 -0.86 -3.04 8.87
C ILE A 344 -1.13 -2.04 9.99
N LEU A 345 -0.47 -2.20 11.14
CA LEU A 345 -0.61 -1.31 12.28
C LEU A 345 -0.21 0.13 11.95
N ALA A 346 0.94 0.31 11.29
CA ALA A 346 1.42 1.63 10.90
C ALA A 346 0.42 2.36 9.99
N ARG A 347 -0.13 1.68 8.99
CA ARG A 347 -1.16 2.25 8.11
C ARG A 347 -2.42 2.67 8.87
N ILE A 348 -2.88 1.87 9.83
CA ILE A 348 -4.05 2.20 10.67
C ILE A 348 -3.76 3.45 11.51
N VAL A 349 -2.63 3.46 12.24
CA VAL A 349 -2.25 4.55 13.13
C VAL A 349 -2.06 5.87 12.37
N ILE A 350 -1.27 5.85 11.29
CA ILE A 350 -1.01 7.04 10.48
C ILE A 350 -2.32 7.60 9.91
N LYS A 351 -3.18 6.74 9.34
CA LYS A 351 -4.45 7.16 8.77
C LYS A 351 -5.36 7.85 9.79
N GLU A 352 -5.48 7.27 10.98
CA GLU A 352 -6.32 7.83 12.03
C GLU A 352 -5.78 9.15 12.57
N LEU A 353 -4.47 9.27 12.80
CA LEU A 353 -3.86 10.50 13.32
C LEU A 353 -3.95 11.65 12.32
N PHE A 354 -3.76 11.38 11.03
CA PHE A 354 -3.96 12.41 10.00
C PHE A 354 -5.43 12.83 9.91
N ARG A 355 -6.37 11.88 9.96
CA ARG A 355 -7.81 12.17 10.00
C ARG A 355 -8.20 13.05 11.19
N LEU A 356 -7.67 12.78 12.37
CA LEU A 356 -7.89 13.59 13.58
C LEU A 356 -7.38 15.03 13.43
N ASN A 357 -6.33 15.22 12.65
CA ASN A 357 -5.79 16.54 12.33
C ASN A 357 -6.51 17.24 11.17
N GLY A 358 -7.65 16.69 10.70
CA GLY A 358 -8.45 17.26 9.61
C GLY A 358 -7.82 17.09 8.23
N LEU A 359 -6.98 16.07 8.07
CA LEU A 359 -6.24 15.74 6.85
C LEU A 359 -6.76 14.42 6.29
N ASP A 360 -6.84 14.31 4.97
CA ASP A 360 -7.08 13.05 4.29
C ASP A 360 -5.76 12.50 3.76
N ILE A 361 -5.55 11.18 3.88
CA ILE A 361 -4.38 10.52 3.30
C ILE A 361 -4.78 9.45 2.30
N SER A 362 -3.89 9.23 1.34
CA SER A 362 -4.02 8.18 0.34
C SER A 362 -2.78 7.31 0.31
N PHE A 363 -2.98 6.01 0.51
CA PHE A 363 -1.99 4.95 0.31
C PHE A 363 -2.03 4.37 -1.12
N GLN A 364 -2.77 4.97 -2.05
CA GLN A 364 -2.74 4.56 -3.46
C GLN A 364 -1.34 4.69 -4.03
N ALA A 365 -0.96 3.73 -4.87
CA ALA A 365 0.36 3.76 -5.52
C ALA A 365 0.55 4.97 -6.46
N LYS A 366 -0.52 5.51 -7.01
CA LYS A 366 -0.49 6.70 -7.90
C LYS A 366 -1.76 7.52 -7.76
N PRO A 367 -1.98 8.22 -6.64
CA PRO A 367 -3.22 8.98 -6.43
C PRO A 367 -3.30 10.25 -7.28
N ILE A 368 -2.17 10.79 -7.71
CA ILE A 368 -2.11 12.05 -8.48
C ILE A 368 -1.31 11.83 -9.77
N PRO A 369 -1.92 12.04 -10.95
CA PRO A 369 -1.20 11.99 -12.22
C PRO A 369 -0.11 13.08 -12.32
N GLY A 370 0.99 12.76 -13.01
CA GLY A 370 2.05 13.73 -13.31
C GLY A 370 3.00 14.07 -12.16
N VAL A 371 2.91 13.38 -11.01
CA VAL A 371 3.86 13.49 -9.89
C VAL A 371 4.32 12.09 -9.45
N ALA A 372 5.28 11.99 -8.54
CA ALA A 372 5.72 10.69 -8.00
C ALA A 372 4.55 9.91 -7.38
N GLY A 373 4.58 8.59 -7.50
CA GLY A 373 3.67 7.68 -6.79
C GLY A 373 4.21 7.32 -5.43
N SER A 374 3.42 6.60 -4.62
CA SER A 374 3.82 6.10 -3.30
C SER A 374 4.46 4.72 -3.40
N GLY A 375 5.65 4.56 -2.81
CA GLY A 375 6.34 3.29 -2.60
C GLY A 375 6.05 2.70 -1.22
N GLU A 376 6.29 1.39 -1.13
CA GLU A 376 6.50 0.64 0.11
C GLU A 376 7.79 -0.15 -0.10
N HIS A 377 8.94 0.56 -0.10
CA HIS A 377 10.21 -0.09 -0.34
C HIS A 377 10.43 -1.18 0.71
N THR A 378 10.70 -2.38 0.25
CA THR A 378 10.81 -3.54 1.13
C THR A 378 12.25 -4.01 1.19
N HIS A 379 12.86 -3.90 2.37
CA HIS A 379 14.21 -4.36 2.64
C HIS A 379 14.19 -5.82 3.07
N VAL A 380 15.02 -6.65 2.47
CA VAL A 380 15.15 -8.07 2.81
C VAL A 380 16.60 -8.43 3.13
N GLY A 381 16.79 -9.16 4.21
CA GLY A 381 18.08 -9.64 4.66
C GLY A 381 17.98 -11.00 5.33
N ILE A 382 19.08 -11.74 5.36
CA ILE A 382 19.19 -13.02 6.05
C ILE A 382 20.41 -12.96 6.98
N ALA A 383 20.19 -13.33 8.24
CA ALA A 383 21.24 -13.43 9.23
C ALA A 383 21.22 -14.79 9.93
N ALA A 384 22.34 -15.19 10.50
CA ALA A 384 22.45 -16.36 11.35
C ALA A 384 22.59 -15.92 12.81
N LYS A 385 21.74 -16.43 13.69
CA LYS A 385 21.96 -16.38 15.13
C LYS A 385 22.83 -17.55 15.54
N MET A 386 23.93 -17.23 16.18
CA MET A 386 24.90 -18.22 16.65
C MET A 386 24.55 -18.64 18.10
N LYS A 387 24.87 -19.86 18.47
CA LYS A 387 24.65 -20.40 19.84
C LYS A 387 25.25 -19.56 20.97
N ASN A 388 26.29 -18.76 20.68
CA ASN A 388 26.86 -17.79 21.62
C ASN A 388 26.12 -16.43 21.66
N GLY A 389 24.99 -16.33 21.00
CA GLY A 389 24.15 -15.13 20.93
C GLY A 389 24.57 -14.10 19.88
N LYS A 390 25.70 -14.27 19.18
CA LYS A 390 26.14 -13.37 18.11
C LYS A 390 25.23 -13.51 16.90
N VAL A 391 24.91 -12.39 16.25
CA VAL A 391 24.23 -12.35 14.95
C VAL A 391 25.26 -12.07 13.86
N VAL A 392 25.18 -12.81 12.75
CA VAL A 392 26.04 -12.66 11.57
C VAL A 392 25.15 -12.46 10.35
N ASN A 393 25.33 -11.32 9.67
CA ASN A 393 24.63 -11.06 8.40
C ASN A 393 25.21 -11.98 7.32
N LEU A 394 24.34 -12.70 6.61
CA LEU A 394 24.76 -13.68 5.59
C LEU A 394 24.94 -13.07 4.20
N PHE A 395 24.51 -11.83 3.97
CA PHE A 395 24.71 -11.12 2.71
C PHE A 395 26.04 -10.35 2.71
N ALA A 396 26.48 -9.87 3.89
CA ALA A 396 27.71 -9.15 4.03
C ALA A 396 28.94 -10.08 3.80
N PRO A 397 29.92 -9.69 2.97
CA PRO A 397 31.14 -10.46 2.80
C PRO A 397 32.10 -10.27 3.98
N SER A 398 33.00 -11.21 4.18
CA SER A 398 34.04 -11.14 5.23
C SER A 398 35.02 -9.97 5.07
N ASP A 399 35.17 -9.45 3.84
CA ASP A 399 35.99 -8.27 3.50
C ASP A 399 35.12 -7.27 2.72
N MET A 400 34.52 -6.35 3.47
CA MET A 400 33.59 -5.32 2.95
C MET A 400 34.28 -4.33 1.98
N ASP A 401 35.60 -4.21 2.04
CA ASP A 401 36.39 -3.30 1.22
C ASP A 401 36.66 -3.86 -0.19
N LYS A 402 36.66 -5.20 -0.32
CA LYS A 402 37.03 -5.87 -1.57
C LYS A 402 35.84 -6.46 -2.32
N ASP A 403 34.79 -6.83 -1.62
CA ASP A 403 33.67 -7.56 -2.19
C ASP A 403 32.36 -6.84 -1.89
N PHE A 404 31.42 -6.82 -2.84
CA PHE A 404 30.09 -6.23 -2.65
C PHE A 404 29.24 -7.10 -1.73
N LEU A 405 29.17 -8.39 -1.98
CA LEU A 405 28.29 -9.35 -1.33
C LEU A 405 29.02 -10.67 -1.07
N SER A 406 28.52 -11.43 -0.10
CA SER A 406 28.85 -12.85 0.04
C SER A 406 28.23 -13.68 -1.08
N ALA A 407 28.58 -14.97 -1.16
CA ALA A 407 27.93 -15.89 -2.11
C ALA A 407 26.42 -16.00 -1.89
N LEU A 408 25.94 -15.90 -0.63
CA LEU A 408 24.51 -15.88 -0.33
C LEU A 408 23.86 -14.56 -0.79
N GLY A 409 24.51 -13.44 -0.56
CA GLY A 409 24.00 -12.14 -1.00
C GLY A 409 23.88 -12.03 -2.52
N TYR A 410 24.90 -12.44 -3.27
CA TYR A 410 24.82 -12.53 -4.73
C TYR A 410 23.71 -13.50 -5.18
N GLY A 411 23.63 -14.68 -4.54
CA GLY A 411 22.59 -15.66 -4.85
C GLY A 411 21.21 -15.11 -4.63
N ALA A 412 20.96 -14.46 -3.48
CA ALA A 412 19.67 -13.87 -3.15
C ALA A 412 19.27 -12.80 -4.20
N LEU A 413 20.18 -11.87 -4.49
CA LEU A 413 19.92 -10.81 -5.45
C LEU A 413 19.63 -11.36 -6.85
N MET A 414 20.49 -12.24 -7.36
CA MET A 414 20.30 -12.86 -8.68
C MET A 414 19.03 -13.73 -8.74
N GLY A 415 18.70 -14.42 -7.65
CA GLY A 415 17.48 -15.21 -7.55
C GLY A 415 16.21 -14.37 -7.67
N ILE A 416 16.15 -13.25 -6.95
CA ILE A 416 15.02 -12.31 -7.03
C ILE A 416 14.91 -11.73 -8.45
N LEU A 417 15.99 -11.23 -9.02
CA LEU A 417 15.98 -10.61 -10.35
C LEU A 417 15.58 -11.61 -11.44
N LYS A 418 16.17 -12.80 -11.46
CA LYS A 418 15.86 -13.82 -12.48
C LYS A 418 14.41 -14.28 -12.45
N ASN A 419 13.83 -14.40 -11.27
CA ASN A 419 12.49 -14.95 -11.08
C ASN A 419 11.42 -13.85 -10.93
N TYR A 420 11.76 -12.59 -11.20
CA TYR A 420 10.88 -11.46 -10.91
C TYR A 420 9.53 -11.53 -11.65
N GLU A 421 9.46 -12.05 -12.87
CA GLU A 421 8.19 -12.19 -13.61
C GLU A 421 7.19 -13.17 -12.92
N ALA A 422 7.67 -14.05 -12.06
CA ALA A 422 6.79 -14.89 -11.23
C ALA A 422 6.49 -14.25 -9.87
N VAL A 423 7.32 -13.34 -9.40
CA VAL A 423 7.16 -12.57 -8.16
C VAL A 423 6.24 -11.35 -8.38
N ASN A 424 6.40 -10.63 -9.48
CA ASN A 424 5.69 -9.37 -9.76
C ASN A 424 4.15 -9.46 -9.67
N PRO A 425 3.46 -10.56 -10.01
CA PRO A 425 2.02 -10.71 -9.76
C PRO A 425 1.60 -10.41 -8.32
N PHE A 426 2.43 -10.72 -7.34
CA PHE A 426 2.17 -10.44 -5.92
C PHE A 426 2.50 -8.99 -5.54
N ILE A 427 3.36 -8.32 -6.29
CA ILE A 427 3.82 -6.96 -6.01
C ILE A 427 2.88 -5.93 -6.64
N SER A 428 2.61 -6.07 -7.93
CA SER A 428 1.84 -5.13 -8.74
C SER A 428 0.46 -5.71 -9.06
N ALA A 429 -0.42 -5.79 -8.05
CA ALA A 429 -1.75 -6.39 -8.16
C ALA A 429 -2.87 -5.37 -8.41
N THR A 430 -2.57 -4.07 -8.54
CA THR A 430 -3.55 -3.00 -8.77
C THR A 430 -3.19 -2.17 -10.00
N THR A 431 -4.17 -1.51 -10.61
CA THR A 431 -3.95 -0.62 -11.75
C THR A 431 -2.99 0.53 -11.39
N ASP A 432 -3.14 1.10 -10.22
CA ASP A 432 -2.31 2.22 -9.78
C ASP A 432 -0.83 1.84 -9.60
N SER A 433 -0.53 0.56 -9.33
CA SER A 433 0.85 0.04 -9.30
C SER A 433 1.55 0.25 -10.64
N PHE A 434 0.87 -0.05 -11.77
CA PHE A 434 1.42 0.16 -13.12
C PHE A 434 1.49 1.64 -13.51
N ASN A 435 0.57 2.47 -13.00
CA ASN A 435 0.63 3.91 -13.19
C ASN A 435 1.81 4.55 -12.45
N ARG A 436 2.25 3.97 -11.30
CA ARG A 436 3.44 4.36 -10.58
C ARG A 436 4.72 3.93 -11.32
N LEU A 437 4.75 2.72 -11.87
CA LEU A 437 5.91 2.12 -12.52
C LEU A 437 6.03 2.58 -13.99
N LYS A 438 6.04 3.90 -14.22
CA LYS A 438 6.20 4.53 -15.55
C LYS A 438 7.41 5.45 -15.54
N PRO A 439 8.11 5.65 -16.69
CA PRO A 439 9.22 6.59 -16.79
C PRO A 439 8.86 8.01 -16.33
N GLY A 440 9.84 8.72 -15.78
CA GLY A 440 9.70 10.13 -15.41
C GLY A 440 9.73 10.43 -13.91
N PHE A 441 9.76 9.41 -13.06
CA PHE A 441 9.97 9.51 -11.62
C PHE A 441 10.85 8.34 -11.19
N GLU A 442 11.38 8.34 -9.96
CA GLU A 442 12.25 7.28 -9.41
C GLU A 442 11.60 5.87 -9.35
N ALA A 443 10.87 5.49 -10.39
CA ALA A 443 10.08 4.27 -10.42
C ALA A 443 10.88 3.12 -11.07
N PRO A 444 10.93 1.93 -10.47
CA PRO A 444 11.68 0.78 -10.97
C PRO A 444 10.94 0.08 -12.12
N VAL A 445 11.03 0.63 -13.33
CA VAL A 445 10.39 0.03 -14.53
C VAL A 445 11.18 -1.13 -15.12
N CYS A 446 12.48 -1.29 -14.80
CA CYS A 446 13.36 -2.32 -15.34
C CYS A 446 13.77 -3.33 -14.27
N VAL A 447 13.95 -4.59 -14.67
CA VAL A 447 14.39 -5.66 -13.76
C VAL A 447 15.92 -5.65 -13.68
N VAL A 448 16.48 -4.64 -13.03
CA VAL A 448 17.91 -4.43 -12.87
C VAL A 448 18.31 -4.06 -11.44
N THR A 449 19.57 -4.24 -11.13
CA THR A 449 20.21 -3.78 -9.89
C THR A 449 21.38 -2.84 -10.18
N SER A 450 21.81 -2.12 -9.15
CA SER A 450 23.09 -1.42 -9.12
C SER A 450 23.81 -1.78 -7.81
N LEU A 451 25.10 -2.09 -7.91
CA LEU A 451 25.94 -2.42 -6.75
C LEU A 451 26.84 -1.25 -6.35
N GLY A 452 27.03 -0.30 -7.26
CA GLY A 452 28.00 0.76 -7.16
C GLY A 452 29.23 0.50 -8.04
N LEU A 453 30.05 1.54 -8.24
CA LEU A 453 31.25 1.48 -9.10
C LEU A 453 32.36 0.62 -8.51
N ALA A 454 32.41 0.51 -7.18
CA ALA A 454 33.35 -0.32 -6.43
C ALA A 454 32.76 -0.64 -5.05
N PRO A 455 33.24 -1.70 -4.36
CA PRO A 455 32.75 -2.03 -3.02
C PRO A 455 32.79 -0.88 -2.01
N LYS A 456 33.73 0.04 -2.14
CA LYS A 456 33.84 1.27 -1.31
C LYS A 456 32.99 2.45 -1.80
N ILE A 457 32.38 2.33 -2.96
CA ILE A 457 31.58 3.39 -3.59
C ILE A 457 30.19 2.80 -3.86
N PRO A 458 29.28 2.83 -2.83
CA PRO A 458 27.95 2.26 -2.97
C PRO A 458 27.16 2.99 -4.05
N SER A 459 26.23 2.28 -4.66
CA SER A 459 25.31 2.85 -5.63
C SER A 459 24.41 3.91 -4.98
N ARG A 460 24.07 4.93 -5.77
CA ARG A 460 23.04 5.93 -5.46
C ARG A 460 21.94 5.96 -6.52
N ASN A 461 21.95 4.96 -7.42
CA ASN A 461 20.96 4.85 -8.48
C ASN A 461 19.62 4.44 -7.88
N ARG A 462 18.57 5.27 -8.07
CA ARG A 462 17.22 5.04 -7.58
C ARG A 462 16.25 4.55 -8.66
N THR A 463 16.72 4.43 -9.91
CA THR A 463 15.89 3.98 -11.04
C THR A 463 15.90 2.45 -11.24
N ILE A 464 16.42 1.73 -10.27
CA ILE A 464 16.60 0.27 -10.27
C ILE A 464 15.49 -0.45 -9.48
N LEU A 465 15.28 -1.74 -9.79
CA LEU A 465 14.32 -2.59 -9.08
C LEU A 465 14.82 -3.03 -7.70
N ALA A 466 16.10 -3.41 -7.63
CA ALA A 466 16.71 -3.93 -6.42
C ALA A 466 18.02 -3.20 -6.12
N GLY A 467 18.07 -2.50 -5.00
CA GLY A 467 19.22 -1.76 -4.49
C GLY A 467 20.04 -2.57 -3.49
N LEU A 468 21.36 -2.46 -3.54
CA LEU A 468 22.24 -2.95 -2.48
C LEU A 468 22.45 -1.85 -1.45
N ILE A 469 21.89 -2.03 -0.26
CA ILE A 469 22.11 -1.17 0.90
C ILE A 469 23.22 -1.78 1.74
N ARG A 470 24.25 -0.98 2.05
CA ARG A 470 25.37 -1.42 2.90
C ARG A 470 26.04 -0.26 3.62
N ASP A 471 26.56 -0.55 4.77
CA ASP A 471 27.41 0.31 5.57
C ASP A 471 28.76 -0.41 5.80
N LEU A 472 29.86 0.22 5.40
CA LEU A 472 31.20 -0.40 5.47
C LEU A 472 31.65 -0.64 6.92
N ASP A 473 31.19 0.21 7.85
CA ASP A 473 31.50 0.12 9.26
C ASP A 473 30.56 -0.81 10.02
N ASN A 474 29.38 -1.11 9.41
CA ASN A 474 28.38 -1.97 10.02
C ASN A 474 27.89 -3.06 9.04
N PRO A 475 28.56 -4.22 9.00
CA PRO A 475 28.13 -5.33 8.14
C PRO A 475 26.69 -5.81 8.36
N LEU A 476 26.12 -5.60 9.56
CA LEU A 476 24.72 -5.98 9.86
C LEU A 476 23.71 -5.18 9.05
N ALA A 477 24.07 -3.99 8.55
CA ALA A 477 23.24 -3.15 7.71
C ALA A 477 23.10 -3.64 6.26
N THR A 478 23.90 -4.65 5.83
CA THR A 478 23.86 -5.15 4.44
C THR A 478 22.54 -5.86 4.14
N ARG A 479 21.79 -5.34 3.16
CA ARG A 479 20.47 -5.84 2.76
C ARG A 479 20.14 -5.49 1.32
N ILE A 480 19.11 -6.10 0.77
CA ILE A 480 18.56 -5.77 -0.55
C ILE A 480 17.29 -4.96 -0.35
N GLU A 481 17.21 -3.80 -0.98
CA GLU A 481 16.02 -2.95 -1.04
C GLU A 481 15.26 -3.25 -2.32
N MET A 482 14.02 -3.71 -2.18
CA MET A 482 13.09 -3.90 -3.31
C MET A 482 12.23 -2.66 -3.46
N ARG A 483 12.37 -1.94 -4.57
CA ARG A 483 11.75 -0.63 -4.78
C ARG A 483 10.37 -0.67 -5.48
N SER A 484 9.95 -1.83 -5.96
CA SER A 484 8.69 -1.98 -6.69
C SER A 484 7.43 -2.12 -5.82
N PRO A 485 7.46 -2.64 -4.59
CA PRO A 485 6.28 -2.68 -3.75
C PRO A 485 5.70 -1.30 -3.50
N ASN A 486 4.40 -1.24 -3.22
CA ASN A 486 3.65 -0.02 -2.94
C ASN A 486 2.66 -0.29 -1.78
N PRO A 487 2.07 0.71 -1.16
CA PRO A 487 1.25 0.52 0.05
C PRO A 487 0.01 -0.37 -0.12
N TYR A 488 -0.36 -0.76 -1.34
CA TYR A 488 -1.39 -1.79 -1.60
C TYR A 488 -0.83 -3.19 -1.84
N THR A 489 0.49 -3.35 -1.84
CA THR A 489 1.12 -4.68 -1.92
C THR A 489 0.77 -5.46 -0.66
N ASN A 490 0.43 -6.75 -0.82
CA ASN A 490 0.28 -7.65 0.32
C ASN A 490 1.68 -8.03 0.84
N THR A 491 2.13 -7.35 1.87
CA THR A 491 3.48 -7.42 2.43
C THR A 491 3.87 -8.85 2.82
N TYR A 492 2.95 -9.66 3.38
CA TYR A 492 3.22 -11.07 3.72
C TYR A 492 3.59 -11.90 2.49
N ILE A 493 2.78 -11.77 1.44
CA ILE A 493 2.96 -12.55 0.19
C ILE A 493 4.19 -12.05 -0.57
N ALA A 494 4.43 -10.75 -0.59
CA ALA A 494 5.60 -10.15 -1.23
C ALA A 494 6.90 -10.66 -0.61
N ILE A 495 7.02 -10.60 0.72
CA ILE A 495 8.18 -11.10 1.47
C ILE A 495 8.38 -12.61 1.22
N ALA A 496 7.30 -13.40 1.25
CA ALA A 496 7.35 -14.83 0.97
C ALA A 496 7.91 -15.11 -0.43
N ALA A 497 7.41 -14.41 -1.45
CA ALA A 497 7.87 -14.56 -2.82
C ALA A 497 9.34 -14.14 -3.01
N PHE A 498 9.80 -13.06 -2.36
CA PHE A 498 11.19 -12.64 -2.38
C PHE A 498 12.12 -13.70 -1.79
N TYR A 499 11.79 -14.27 -0.63
CA TYR A 499 12.65 -15.28 -0.02
C TYR A 499 12.67 -16.61 -0.79
N LEU A 500 11.59 -17.03 -1.42
CA LEU A 500 11.59 -18.22 -2.29
C LEU A 500 12.43 -18.00 -3.55
N ALA A 501 12.33 -16.83 -4.17
CA ALA A 501 13.16 -16.46 -5.31
C ALA A 501 14.64 -16.33 -4.89
N ALA A 502 14.94 -15.73 -3.75
CA ALA A 502 16.28 -15.64 -3.18
C ALA A 502 16.90 -17.02 -2.94
N LEU A 503 16.13 -17.95 -2.37
CA LEU A 503 16.58 -19.32 -2.09
C LEU A 503 17.04 -20.06 -3.37
N ASP A 504 16.33 -19.88 -4.48
CA ASP A 504 16.70 -20.50 -5.76
C ASP A 504 18.09 -20.05 -6.22
N GLY A 505 18.35 -18.74 -6.20
CA GLY A 505 19.66 -18.21 -6.56
C GLY A 505 20.77 -18.57 -5.56
N ILE A 506 20.45 -18.57 -4.25
CA ILE A 506 21.42 -19.01 -3.21
C ILE A 506 21.82 -20.46 -3.44
N LYS A 507 20.87 -21.37 -3.69
CA LYS A 507 21.15 -22.76 -3.99
C LYS A 507 22.08 -22.88 -5.22
N ALA A 508 21.78 -22.17 -6.30
CA ALA A 508 22.59 -22.21 -7.52
C ALA A 508 24.02 -21.70 -7.27
N CYS A 509 24.19 -20.60 -6.57
CA CYS A 509 25.52 -20.01 -6.32
C CYS A 509 26.37 -20.85 -5.37
N VAL A 510 25.79 -21.35 -4.28
CA VAL A 510 26.52 -22.13 -3.28
C VAL A 510 26.85 -23.53 -3.79
N ALA A 511 25.92 -24.21 -4.44
CA ALA A 511 26.16 -25.56 -4.99
C ALA A 511 27.16 -25.55 -6.16
N GLY A 512 27.18 -24.47 -6.94
CA GLY A 512 28.15 -24.26 -8.02
C GLY A 512 29.57 -23.98 -7.55
N LYS A 513 29.78 -23.66 -6.27
CA LYS A 513 31.09 -23.33 -5.64
C LYS A 513 31.83 -22.21 -6.35
N TYR A 514 31.10 -21.22 -6.87
CA TYR A 514 31.68 -20.09 -7.58
C TYR A 514 32.38 -19.11 -6.62
N SER A 515 33.52 -18.57 -7.01
CA SER A 515 34.17 -17.49 -6.30
C SER A 515 33.39 -16.19 -6.38
N LEU A 516 33.60 -15.25 -5.45
CA LEU A 516 32.91 -13.94 -5.48
C LEU A 516 33.13 -13.18 -6.80
N LYS A 517 34.34 -13.26 -7.39
CA LYS A 517 34.62 -12.70 -8.72
C LYS A 517 33.80 -13.31 -9.86
N GLN A 518 33.55 -14.62 -9.80
CA GLN A 518 32.68 -15.28 -10.79
C GLN A 518 31.21 -14.88 -10.59
N LEU A 519 30.76 -14.73 -9.35
CA LEU A 519 29.40 -14.28 -9.02
C LEU A 519 29.19 -12.81 -9.46
N GLU A 520 30.16 -11.94 -9.21
CA GLU A 520 30.15 -10.55 -9.68
C GLU A 520 30.15 -10.47 -11.22
N LYS A 521 30.92 -11.32 -11.89
CA LYS A 521 30.93 -11.42 -13.35
C LYS A 521 29.56 -11.88 -13.87
N GLU A 522 28.93 -12.85 -13.21
CA GLU A 522 27.60 -13.37 -13.61
C GLU A 522 26.54 -12.28 -13.59
N ILE A 523 26.45 -11.51 -12.50
CA ILE A 523 25.46 -10.43 -12.40
C ILE A 523 25.75 -9.25 -13.32
N SER A 524 27.02 -9.08 -13.73
CA SER A 524 27.47 -7.99 -14.58
C SER A 524 27.59 -8.36 -16.06
N LYS A 525 27.16 -9.58 -16.44
CA LYS A 525 27.26 -10.05 -17.82
C LYS A 525 26.41 -9.22 -18.77
N LYS A 526 26.92 -9.08 -20.00
CA LYS A 526 26.21 -8.40 -21.07
C LYS A 526 25.27 -9.32 -21.83
N THR A 527 24.27 -8.73 -22.50
CA THR A 527 23.36 -9.45 -23.41
C THR A 527 24.18 -10.29 -24.41
N GLY A 528 23.79 -11.56 -24.56
CA GLY A 528 24.49 -12.54 -25.41
C GLY A 528 25.64 -13.29 -24.72
N GLU A 529 26.14 -12.83 -23.57
CA GLU A 529 27.17 -13.57 -22.82
C GLU A 529 26.53 -14.77 -22.07
N LYS A 530 27.17 -15.93 -22.20
CA LYS A 530 26.72 -17.15 -21.51
C LYS A 530 27.05 -17.07 -20.02
N GLY A 531 26.05 -17.14 -19.21
CA GLY A 531 26.13 -17.27 -17.75
C GLY A 531 25.91 -18.71 -17.27
N PHE A 532 26.03 -18.91 -15.96
CA PHE A 532 25.73 -20.20 -15.33
C PHE A 532 24.33 -20.21 -14.68
N TYR A 533 23.74 -19.05 -14.41
CA TYR A 533 22.46 -18.96 -13.73
C TYR A 533 21.50 -17.94 -14.38
N LEU A 534 21.95 -16.73 -14.67
CA LEU A 534 21.13 -15.64 -15.23
C LEU A 534 20.89 -15.87 -16.74
N GLU A 535 19.75 -15.36 -17.23
CA GLU A 535 19.34 -15.48 -18.64
C GLU A 535 20.36 -14.80 -19.57
N GLN A 536 20.63 -15.42 -20.72
CA GLN A 536 21.66 -14.96 -21.65
C GLN A 536 21.24 -13.71 -22.41
N GLU A 537 19.94 -13.56 -22.66
CA GLU A 537 19.39 -12.51 -23.53
C GLU A 537 19.16 -11.19 -22.79
N ARG A 538 19.54 -11.10 -21.49
CA ARG A 538 19.27 -9.92 -20.65
C ARG A 538 20.51 -9.50 -19.87
N GLU A 539 20.49 -8.20 -19.49
CA GLU A 539 21.38 -7.62 -18.50
C GLU A 539 20.62 -7.42 -17.19
N TYR A 540 21.33 -7.58 -16.06
CA TYR A 540 20.72 -7.49 -14.74
C TYR A 540 21.39 -6.44 -13.85
N ARG A 541 22.43 -5.75 -14.32
CA ARG A 541 23.15 -4.72 -13.60
C ARG A 541 23.45 -3.52 -14.49
N THR A 542 23.15 -2.34 -13.98
CA THR A 542 23.59 -1.06 -14.53
C THR A 542 23.87 -0.08 -13.40
N GLU A 543 24.89 0.72 -13.53
CA GLU A 543 25.18 1.84 -12.64
C GLU A 543 24.62 3.16 -13.18
N GLU A 544 24.20 3.17 -14.45
CA GLU A 544 23.61 4.32 -15.13
C GLU A 544 22.12 4.48 -14.78
N ASP A 545 21.65 5.72 -14.81
CA ASP A 545 20.23 6.02 -14.75
C ASP A 545 19.50 5.39 -15.95
N VAL A 546 18.51 4.53 -15.67
CA VAL A 546 17.83 3.77 -16.75
C VAL A 546 16.97 4.64 -17.67
N PHE A 547 16.60 5.84 -17.25
CA PHE A 547 15.77 6.75 -18.03
C PHE A 547 16.61 7.73 -18.85
N GLU A 548 17.76 8.18 -18.32
CA GLU A 548 18.64 9.13 -18.99
C GLU A 548 19.59 8.44 -19.96
N ALA A 549 20.11 7.26 -19.58
CA ALA A 549 21.13 6.56 -20.37
C ALA A 549 20.58 5.63 -21.46
N PHE A 550 19.28 5.24 -21.38
CA PHE A 550 18.72 4.25 -22.31
C PHE A 550 17.37 4.71 -22.88
N THR A 551 17.16 4.52 -24.18
CA THR A 551 15.86 4.68 -24.84
C THR A 551 14.86 3.63 -24.37
N ALA A 552 13.58 3.80 -24.67
CA ALA A 552 12.55 2.81 -24.33
C ALA A 552 12.83 1.45 -25.00
N GLU A 553 13.27 1.46 -26.25
CA GLU A 553 13.62 0.27 -27.02
C GLU A 553 14.84 -0.45 -26.42
N GLU A 554 15.85 0.30 -26.02
CA GLU A 554 17.06 -0.26 -25.36
C GLU A 554 16.68 -0.86 -24.00
N ARG A 555 15.87 -0.18 -23.19
CA ARG A 555 15.38 -0.74 -21.92
C ARG A 555 14.64 -2.06 -22.12
N SER A 556 13.70 -2.09 -23.06
CA SER A 556 12.94 -3.30 -23.38
C SER A 556 13.85 -4.45 -23.84
N HIS A 557 14.83 -4.15 -24.69
CA HIS A 557 15.78 -5.15 -25.21
C HIS A 557 16.75 -5.66 -24.14
N LEU A 558 17.35 -4.77 -23.35
CA LEU A 558 18.40 -5.13 -22.38
C LEU A 558 17.82 -5.69 -21.08
N PHE A 559 16.75 -5.11 -20.56
CA PHE A 559 16.25 -5.37 -19.22
C PHE A 559 14.89 -6.08 -19.20
N GLY A 560 14.27 -6.27 -20.37
CA GLY A 560 12.96 -6.87 -20.54
C GLY A 560 11.81 -5.88 -20.40
N GLU A 561 10.70 -6.21 -21.01
CA GLU A 561 9.50 -5.40 -21.02
C GLU A 561 8.60 -5.76 -19.85
N PRO A 562 8.30 -4.82 -18.93
CA PRO A 562 7.39 -5.08 -17.82
C PRO A 562 5.94 -5.19 -18.33
N PRO A 563 5.07 -5.93 -17.62
CA PRO A 563 3.63 -5.91 -17.89
C PRO A 563 3.06 -4.50 -17.68
N ALA A 564 2.07 -4.12 -18.51
CA ALA A 564 1.44 -2.81 -18.43
C ALA A 564 0.10 -2.80 -17.68
N THR A 565 -0.48 -3.97 -17.43
CA THR A 565 -1.78 -4.12 -16.76
C THR A 565 -1.78 -5.29 -15.77
N VAL A 566 -2.76 -5.27 -14.85
CA VAL A 566 -2.97 -6.39 -13.91
C VAL A 566 -3.19 -7.70 -14.65
N TRP A 567 -4.00 -7.69 -15.72
CA TRP A 567 -4.25 -8.91 -16.49
C TRP A 567 -2.97 -9.47 -17.10
N GLU A 568 -2.15 -8.63 -17.74
CA GLU A 568 -0.86 -9.06 -18.32
C GLU A 568 0.08 -9.62 -17.26
N ASN A 569 0.12 -8.98 -16.10
CA ASN A 569 0.95 -9.40 -14.98
C ASN A 569 0.54 -10.79 -14.47
N MET A 570 -0.76 -11.04 -14.31
CA MET A 570 -1.27 -12.35 -13.91
C MET A 570 -1.00 -13.44 -14.96
N GLN A 571 -0.72 -13.09 -16.22
CA GLN A 571 -0.26 -14.06 -17.24
C GLN A 571 1.23 -14.47 -17.04
N GLY A 572 1.98 -13.80 -16.16
CA GLY A 572 3.39 -14.10 -15.88
C GLY A 572 3.62 -15.57 -15.51
N TRP A 573 2.79 -16.14 -14.64
CA TRP A 573 2.89 -17.55 -14.23
C TRP A 573 2.65 -18.54 -15.38
N LYS A 574 1.86 -18.16 -16.38
CA LYS A 574 1.62 -18.96 -17.57
C LYS A 574 2.73 -18.79 -18.62
N LYS A 575 3.24 -17.56 -18.75
CA LYS A 575 4.32 -17.22 -19.70
C LYS A 575 5.67 -17.77 -19.26
N PHE A 576 5.92 -17.84 -17.94
CA PHE A 576 7.20 -18.23 -17.35
C PHE A 576 7.04 -19.44 -16.39
N PRO A 577 6.69 -20.63 -16.88
CA PRO A 577 6.36 -21.79 -16.03
C PRO A 577 7.55 -22.27 -15.18
N GLU A 578 8.79 -22.08 -15.64
CA GLU A 578 9.97 -22.47 -14.85
C GLU A 578 10.18 -21.52 -13.67
N LYS A 579 9.95 -20.20 -13.85
CA LYS A 579 10.00 -19.22 -12.76
C LYS A 579 8.83 -19.43 -11.78
N LYS A 580 7.65 -19.83 -12.28
CA LYS A 580 6.52 -20.22 -11.44
C LYS A 580 6.88 -21.39 -10.49
N LYS A 581 7.61 -22.41 -10.98
CA LYS A 581 8.07 -23.52 -10.14
C LYS A 581 8.93 -23.06 -8.97
N VAL A 582 9.69 -21.98 -9.13
CA VAL A 582 10.54 -21.44 -8.06
C VAL A 582 9.70 -20.92 -6.90
N ILE A 583 8.63 -20.18 -7.17
CA ILE A 583 7.75 -19.70 -6.09
C ILE A 583 6.87 -20.81 -5.51
N MET A 584 6.67 -21.92 -6.23
CA MET A 584 5.92 -23.08 -5.76
C MET A 584 6.75 -24.05 -4.90
N GLN A 585 8.03 -23.75 -4.66
CA GLN A 585 8.89 -24.57 -3.80
C GLN A 585 8.25 -24.82 -2.42
N GLY A 586 8.46 -25.98 -1.86
CA GLY A 586 7.86 -26.38 -0.58
C GLY A 586 6.34 -26.52 -0.61
N ASN A 587 5.71 -26.48 -1.78
CA ASN A 587 4.25 -26.51 -1.97
C ASN A 587 3.52 -25.38 -1.22
N ILE A 588 4.19 -24.24 -1.05
CA ILE A 588 3.67 -23.06 -0.30
C ILE A 588 2.69 -22.31 -1.17
N PHE A 589 3.14 -21.74 -2.30
CA PHE A 589 2.28 -21.24 -3.36
C PHE A 589 1.84 -22.38 -4.26
N ASN A 590 0.93 -23.22 -3.78
CA ASN A 590 0.37 -24.28 -4.61
C ASN A 590 -0.62 -23.73 -5.65
N GLU A 591 -1.06 -24.57 -6.60
CA GLU A 591 -1.97 -24.14 -7.68
C GLU A 591 -3.27 -23.52 -7.16
N LYS A 592 -3.81 -24.01 -6.02
CA LYS A 592 -5.04 -23.51 -5.41
C LYS A 592 -4.84 -22.06 -4.90
N VAL A 593 -3.71 -21.79 -4.23
CA VAL A 593 -3.37 -20.44 -3.73
C VAL A 593 -3.11 -19.48 -4.89
N LEU A 594 -2.32 -19.90 -5.90
CA LEU A 594 -2.04 -19.07 -7.08
C LEU A 594 -3.32 -18.73 -7.85
N HIS A 595 -4.20 -19.73 -8.02
CA HIS A 595 -5.50 -19.50 -8.68
C HIS A 595 -6.36 -18.52 -7.89
N SER A 596 -6.49 -18.73 -6.58
CA SER A 596 -7.29 -17.86 -5.72
C SER A 596 -6.78 -16.40 -5.71
N PHE A 597 -5.47 -16.21 -5.57
CA PHE A 597 -4.87 -14.89 -5.63
C PHE A 597 -5.11 -14.22 -7.00
N GLY A 598 -4.84 -14.95 -8.09
CA GLY A 598 -5.02 -14.42 -9.45
C GLY A 598 -6.47 -14.05 -9.76
N GLU A 599 -7.44 -14.87 -9.35
CA GLU A 599 -8.88 -14.56 -9.47
C GLU A 599 -9.27 -13.34 -8.64
N GLY A 600 -8.79 -13.24 -7.40
CA GLY A 600 -9.02 -12.07 -6.54
C GLY A 600 -8.50 -10.77 -7.17
N ALA A 601 -7.27 -10.79 -7.70
CA ALA A 601 -6.67 -9.65 -8.39
C ALA A 601 -7.46 -9.28 -9.67
N LEU A 602 -7.91 -10.24 -10.46
CA LEU A 602 -8.72 -10.00 -11.66
C LEU A 602 -10.12 -9.50 -11.34
N ILE A 603 -10.76 -10.00 -10.27
CA ILE A 603 -12.06 -9.49 -9.80
C ILE A 603 -11.92 -8.02 -9.40
N ARG A 604 -10.91 -7.69 -8.61
CA ARG A 604 -10.62 -6.31 -8.22
C ARG A 604 -10.37 -5.43 -9.45
N TRP A 605 -9.50 -5.83 -10.36
CA TRP A 605 -9.20 -5.10 -11.59
C TRP A 605 -10.44 -4.81 -12.43
N LYS A 606 -11.30 -5.82 -12.67
CA LYS A 606 -12.57 -5.65 -13.39
C LYS A 606 -13.49 -4.64 -12.69
N THR A 607 -13.61 -4.75 -11.38
CA THR A 607 -14.42 -3.86 -10.56
C THR A 607 -13.91 -2.41 -10.62
N GLU A 608 -12.61 -2.22 -10.53
CA GLU A 608 -11.97 -0.91 -10.67
C GLU A 608 -12.21 -0.29 -12.06
N LEU A 609 -12.05 -1.08 -13.11
CA LEU A 609 -12.31 -0.61 -14.47
C LEU A 609 -13.74 -0.06 -14.64
N ILE A 610 -14.74 -0.81 -14.16
CA ILE A 610 -16.15 -0.47 -14.35
C ILE A 610 -16.61 0.64 -13.40
N ASN A 611 -16.21 0.58 -12.12
CA ASN A 611 -16.81 1.40 -11.07
C ASN A 611 -15.97 2.65 -10.72
N ARG A 612 -14.70 2.70 -11.13
CA ARG A 612 -13.80 3.83 -10.83
C ARG A 612 -13.22 4.42 -12.11
N LEU A 613 -12.41 3.68 -12.85
CA LEU A 613 -11.58 4.23 -13.93
C LEU A 613 -12.40 4.74 -15.13
N ILE A 614 -13.34 3.97 -15.64
CA ILE A 614 -14.24 4.44 -16.71
C ILE A 614 -15.08 5.64 -16.26
N PRO A 615 -15.72 5.65 -15.05
CA PRO A 615 -16.40 6.84 -14.54
C PRO A 615 -15.51 8.07 -14.40
N GLU A 616 -14.27 7.93 -13.90
CA GLU A 616 -13.30 9.03 -13.79
C GLU A 616 -13.00 9.64 -15.17
N VAL A 617 -12.61 8.82 -16.16
CA VAL A 617 -12.34 9.30 -17.52
C VAL A 617 -13.61 9.86 -18.18
N ARG A 618 -14.79 9.31 -17.87
CA ARG A 618 -16.07 9.86 -18.34
C ARG A 618 -16.33 11.27 -17.78
N CYS A 619 -15.95 11.53 -16.52
CA CYS A 619 -16.03 12.87 -15.94
C CYS A 619 -15.13 13.85 -16.69
N ASP A 620 -13.91 13.45 -17.06
CA ASP A 620 -13.01 14.29 -17.87
C ASP A 620 -13.63 14.61 -19.25
N VAL A 621 -14.18 13.58 -19.92
CA VAL A 621 -14.89 13.76 -21.21
C VAL A 621 -16.06 14.74 -21.11
N ILE A 622 -16.85 14.66 -20.02
CA ILE A 622 -18.01 15.54 -19.80
C ILE A 622 -17.57 16.96 -19.44
N SER A 623 -16.49 17.10 -18.67
CA SER A 623 -15.95 18.39 -18.23
C SER A 623 -15.29 19.17 -19.36
N ALA A 624 -14.77 18.50 -20.39
CA ALA A 624 -14.22 19.13 -21.58
C ALA A 624 -15.37 19.68 -22.45
N LYS A 625 -15.69 20.97 -22.31
CA LYS A 625 -16.78 21.67 -23.02
C LYS A 625 -16.23 22.66 -24.04
N LYS A 626 -17.01 22.92 -25.11
CA LYS A 626 -16.73 24.03 -26.02
C LYS A 626 -16.96 25.35 -25.26
N LEU A 627 -15.97 26.23 -25.21
CA LEU A 627 -15.98 27.48 -24.46
C LEU A 627 -16.19 28.72 -25.37
N HIS A 628 -16.03 28.60 -26.68
CA HIS A 628 -16.27 29.67 -27.64
C HIS A 628 -17.55 29.44 -28.41
N ASP A 629 -18.13 30.52 -28.93
CA ASP A 629 -19.29 30.54 -29.86
C ASP A 629 -18.93 31.28 -31.18
N GLU A 630 -19.91 31.53 -32.01
CA GLU A 630 -19.73 32.20 -33.32
C GLU A 630 -19.29 33.68 -33.17
N LYS A 631 -19.45 34.31 -32.00
CA LYS A 631 -19.12 35.72 -31.75
C LYS A 631 -17.70 35.91 -31.29
N ASN A 632 -17.21 35.03 -30.42
CA ASN A 632 -15.91 35.14 -29.79
C ASN A 632 -14.89 34.09 -30.25
N GLY A 633 -15.29 33.16 -31.11
CA GLY A 633 -14.41 32.11 -31.65
C GLY A 633 -13.76 32.49 -32.98
N THR A 634 -12.63 31.88 -33.25
CA THR A 634 -11.90 31.93 -34.50
C THR A 634 -11.86 30.57 -35.19
N ALA A 635 -11.49 30.50 -36.46
CA ALA A 635 -11.26 29.21 -37.14
C ALA A 635 -10.17 28.36 -36.47
N PHE A 636 -9.26 28.98 -35.71
CA PHE A 636 -8.27 28.28 -34.92
C PHE A 636 -8.91 27.58 -33.71
N ASP A 637 -9.81 28.26 -33.00
CA ASP A 637 -10.55 27.70 -31.88
C ASP A 637 -11.45 26.53 -32.30
N ASP A 638 -12.12 26.67 -33.42
CA ASP A 638 -12.94 25.59 -34.02
C ASP A 638 -12.06 24.38 -34.33
N ALA A 639 -10.93 24.55 -35.01
CA ALA A 639 -10.01 23.47 -35.34
C ALA A 639 -9.38 22.82 -34.09
N ALA A 640 -9.10 23.58 -33.05
CA ALA A 640 -8.63 23.04 -31.78
C ALA A 640 -9.73 22.24 -31.07
N TRP A 641 -10.96 22.75 -31.06
CA TRP A 641 -12.10 22.06 -30.47
C TRP A 641 -12.47 20.77 -31.23
N GLU A 642 -12.37 20.74 -32.55
CA GLU A 642 -12.61 19.52 -33.36
C GLU A 642 -11.70 18.37 -32.90
N LYS A 643 -10.42 18.63 -32.63
CA LYS A 643 -9.50 17.63 -32.12
C LYS A 643 -9.92 17.12 -30.72
N VAL A 644 -10.31 18.01 -29.83
CA VAL A 644 -10.86 17.65 -28.52
C VAL A 644 -12.10 16.78 -28.67
N GLN A 645 -13.02 17.16 -29.54
CA GLN A 645 -14.28 16.46 -29.79
C GLN A 645 -14.05 15.06 -30.38
N GLU A 646 -13.07 14.91 -31.27
CA GLU A 646 -12.72 13.61 -31.84
C GLU A 646 -12.28 12.61 -30.75
N VAL A 647 -11.42 13.04 -29.81
CA VAL A 647 -10.96 12.20 -28.70
C VAL A 647 -12.11 11.87 -27.75
N ARG A 648 -12.97 12.84 -27.42
CA ARG A 648 -14.16 12.63 -26.58
C ARG A 648 -15.10 11.58 -27.21
N GLU A 649 -15.30 11.62 -28.52
CA GLU A 649 -16.15 10.65 -29.21
C GLU A 649 -15.54 9.26 -29.25
N LYS A 650 -14.23 9.13 -29.46
CA LYS A 650 -13.52 7.84 -29.39
C LYS A 650 -13.68 7.20 -28.01
N LEU A 651 -13.55 7.99 -26.95
CA LEU A 651 -13.65 7.52 -25.58
C LEU A 651 -15.05 7.07 -25.19
N ALA A 652 -16.09 7.92 -25.45
CA ALA A 652 -17.35 7.83 -24.74
C ALA A 652 -18.62 7.73 -25.64
N LYS A 653 -18.52 7.89 -26.98
CA LYS A 653 -19.71 7.99 -27.87
C LYS A 653 -19.78 6.81 -28.85
N ASP A 654 -20.75 5.93 -28.63
CA ASP A 654 -21.03 4.85 -29.56
C ASP A 654 -21.60 5.38 -30.87
N ALA A 655 -21.12 4.84 -31.97
CA ALA A 655 -21.71 5.02 -33.29
C ALA A 655 -22.14 3.68 -33.90
N VAL A 656 -22.99 3.70 -34.90
CA VAL A 656 -23.47 2.47 -35.54
C VAL A 656 -22.29 1.65 -36.05
N ARG A 657 -22.15 0.42 -35.55
CA ARG A 657 -21.03 -0.52 -35.82
C ARG A 657 -19.64 -0.07 -35.37
N LYS A 658 -19.54 1.03 -34.63
CA LYS A 658 -18.28 1.53 -34.08
C LYS A 658 -18.46 1.86 -32.58
N PRO A 659 -18.36 0.85 -31.69
CA PRO A 659 -18.46 1.08 -30.25
C PRO A 659 -17.28 1.92 -29.76
N CYS A 660 -17.51 2.82 -28.80
CA CYS A 660 -16.48 3.62 -28.15
C CYS A 660 -15.59 2.74 -27.23
N ILE A 661 -14.49 3.31 -26.77
CA ILE A 661 -13.52 2.59 -25.95
C ILE A 661 -14.17 2.06 -24.66
N PHE A 662 -14.99 2.85 -23.97
CA PHE A 662 -15.68 2.41 -22.76
C PHE A 662 -16.55 1.17 -23.00
N THR A 663 -17.34 1.18 -24.06
CA THR A 663 -18.19 0.03 -24.45
C THR A 663 -17.36 -1.19 -24.83
N GLN A 664 -16.20 -0.99 -25.48
CA GLN A 664 -15.32 -2.11 -25.84
C GLN A 664 -14.67 -2.76 -24.60
N ILE A 665 -14.27 -1.98 -23.59
CA ILE A 665 -13.74 -2.50 -22.31
C ILE A 665 -14.83 -3.28 -21.58
N GLN A 666 -16.02 -2.68 -21.41
CA GLN A 666 -17.15 -3.33 -20.73
C GLN A 666 -17.51 -4.67 -21.37
N LYS A 667 -17.63 -4.68 -22.71
CA LYS A 667 -17.93 -5.90 -23.46
C LYS A 667 -16.82 -6.96 -23.34
N GLY A 668 -15.55 -6.54 -23.34
CA GLY A 668 -14.43 -7.45 -23.12
C GLY A 668 -14.51 -8.14 -21.75
N ILE A 669 -14.89 -7.38 -20.71
CA ILE A 669 -15.11 -7.92 -19.36
C ILE A 669 -16.30 -8.87 -19.32
N GLU A 670 -17.44 -8.49 -19.88
CA GLU A 670 -18.69 -9.29 -19.90
C GLU A 670 -18.51 -10.63 -20.63
N THR A 671 -17.73 -10.63 -21.71
CA THR A 671 -17.49 -11.83 -22.52
C THR A 671 -16.28 -12.66 -22.07
N GLY A 672 -15.54 -12.21 -21.04
CA GLY A 672 -14.31 -12.87 -20.57
C GLY A 672 -13.10 -12.66 -21.50
N ASP A 673 -13.17 -11.77 -22.48
CA ASP A 673 -12.05 -11.38 -23.35
C ASP A 673 -11.19 -10.31 -22.65
N TYR A 674 -10.52 -10.75 -21.58
CA TYR A 674 -9.69 -9.85 -20.75
C TYR A 674 -8.46 -9.32 -21.49
N ALA A 675 -7.96 -10.03 -22.50
CA ALA A 675 -6.88 -9.54 -23.35
C ALA A 675 -7.31 -8.29 -24.11
N LYS A 676 -8.50 -8.32 -24.69
CA LYS A 676 -9.08 -7.17 -25.37
C LYS A 676 -9.41 -6.04 -24.41
N ALA A 677 -9.97 -6.35 -23.24
CA ALA A 677 -10.25 -5.35 -22.21
C ALA A 677 -8.97 -4.64 -21.76
N SER A 678 -7.88 -5.39 -21.55
CA SER A 678 -6.56 -4.87 -21.19
C SER A 678 -5.98 -3.94 -22.27
N ALA A 679 -5.98 -4.36 -23.53
CA ALA A 679 -5.49 -3.54 -24.64
C ALA A 679 -6.32 -2.24 -24.79
N LYS A 680 -7.65 -2.32 -24.65
CA LYS A 680 -8.53 -1.14 -24.73
C LYS A 680 -8.42 -0.23 -23.52
N PHE A 681 -8.08 -0.77 -22.36
CA PHE A 681 -7.77 0.03 -21.18
C PHE A 681 -6.49 0.87 -21.38
N LEU A 682 -5.44 0.33 -21.97
CA LEU A 682 -4.22 1.08 -22.29
C LEU A 682 -4.54 2.20 -23.30
N GLU A 683 -5.30 1.89 -24.35
CA GLU A 683 -5.77 2.90 -25.34
C GLU A 683 -6.62 4.01 -24.67
N MET A 684 -7.46 3.65 -23.67
CA MET A 684 -8.22 4.62 -22.89
C MET A 684 -7.30 5.58 -22.12
N GLN A 685 -6.23 5.07 -21.49
CA GLN A 685 -5.27 5.91 -20.76
C GLN A 685 -4.52 6.87 -21.69
N GLU A 686 -4.10 6.41 -22.86
CA GLU A 686 -3.44 7.25 -23.87
C GLU A 686 -4.39 8.36 -24.36
N LEU A 687 -5.63 8.01 -24.69
CA LEU A 687 -6.64 8.98 -25.12
C LEU A 687 -7.04 9.97 -24.02
N GLN A 688 -7.03 9.55 -22.75
CA GLN A 688 -7.24 10.45 -21.62
C GLN A 688 -6.13 11.51 -21.52
N LEU A 689 -4.86 11.10 -21.62
CA LEU A 689 -3.73 12.03 -21.62
C LEU A 689 -3.79 12.97 -22.84
N GLU A 690 -4.15 12.46 -24.01
CA GLU A 690 -4.35 13.27 -25.21
C GLU A 690 -5.48 14.27 -25.01
N LEU A 691 -6.63 13.87 -24.44
CA LEU A 691 -7.74 14.74 -24.12
C LEU A 691 -7.31 15.90 -23.21
N HIS A 692 -6.60 15.57 -22.13
CA HIS A 692 -6.11 16.58 -21.19
C HIS A 692 -5.20 17.59 -21.86
N ARG A 693 -4.25 17.14 -22.70
CA ARG A 693 -3.34 18.01 -23.44
C ARG A 693 -4.09 18.90 -24.44
N LEU A 694 -4.91 18.31 -25.29
CA LEU A 694 -5.66 19.05 -26.31
C LEU A 694 -6.65 20.07 -25.71
N TYR A 695 -7.32 19.69 -24.62
CA TYR A 695 -8.25 20.58 -23.94
C TYR A 695 -7.51 21.69 -23.17
N HIS A 696 -6.34 21.41 -22.63
CA HIS A 696 -5.48 22.43 -22.03
C HIS A 696 -5.05 23.47 -23.10
N ASP A 697 -4.50 22.99 -24.23
CA ASP A 697 -4.08 23.86 -25.34
C ASP A 697 -5.24 24.70 -25.90
N TYR A 698 -6.43 24.09 -26.04
CA TYR A 698 -7.62 24.78 -26.46
C TYR A 698 -8.01 25.92 -25.50
N LYS A 699 -8.04 25.64 -24.18
CA LYS A 699 -8.39 26.66 -23.17
C LYS A 699 -7.43 27.85 -23.14
N GLN A 700 -6.14 27.62 -23.42
CA GLN A 700 -5.15 28.71 -23.40
C GLN A 700 -5.42 29.80 -24.45
N ASN A 701 -6.15 29.49 -25.53
CA ASN A 701 -6.50 30.43 -26.57
C ASN A 701 -7.85 31.13 -26.31
N ILE A 702 -8.60 30.74 -25.31
CA ILE A 702 -9.88 31.35 -24.94
C ILE A 702 -9.62 32.49 -23.97
N ILE A 703 -10.10 33.68 -24.30
CA ILE A 703 -9.86 34.90 -23.55
C ILE A 703 -11.12 35.50 -22.91
N ASP A 704 -12.30 34.90 -23.11
CA ASP A 704 -13.60 35.30 -22.52
C ASP A 704 -14.25 34.15 -21.73
#